data_7cf2ee42f28986fd3a3d9347c2d8e8f5
#
_entry.id   7cf2ee42f28986fd3a3d9347c2d8e8f5
#
_cell.length_a   1.000
_cell.length_b   1.000
_cell.length_c   1.000
_cell.angle_alpha   90.00
_cell.angle_beta   90.00
_cell.angle_gamma   90.00
#
_symmetry.space_group_name_H-M   'P 1'
#
loop_
_entity.id
_entity.type
_entity.pdbx_description
1 polymer ?
#
loop_
_entity_poly.entity_id
_entity_poly.type
_entity_poly.pdbx_seq_one_letter_code
_entity_poly.pdbx_strand_id
1 'polypeptide(L)'
;MRGGLDAPRVILQDVRQFTVQIRDPAGERVLGTGVVISRQGLVATCAHVIRAGGLEPRASRRCRVTVYLPSINRGAVSAELRSAWVVASFSDSDDDLVCLQLDGELPLPHQRVAVLGGARDSAWHTFSSYGYRELGDYLGAWARGMILGEVEPPAGRRLLLDPVQLESKNIDAGMSGAAVLDVERNLVVGVVAETWVAEPAGKDRDTAWAVNAGLLELSPLRIDLRDDPLPLVHAEPPLVQPALAERARPREGARHMDFAPLPLAEWVGRDLLLSELTEYLGEQRHLVISLVGFGGEGKTSIARKWVEVLTAAPPGGQRLSVFWWSFTERASADDFLEAALDFVSGGAIAPGDLPDGRARAECVAGLLNAHPFLFVLDGLEVMQHQGGDEYGSVKSADLRDFLTFFATPDHRSTCLITTRAPVFDLVPYVTHRQVDVDPLDTDQGVELLRNLGVFGPDASLRQVVHDWGGHALTLSLVAAYLTTRHHGDVRRVTSLPTPDPHLPRDVLVRRVLQEYNASLSSEERTFLERYSVFRTPMPDEALRLILPEAPWAEADEEWQQARTAIFRHLLAARIVRRDTSGRTQMHPLVRDFFVQQAASDDARRALHRRAMEYYLSTSRPDVSRHTLEDLEDVVEAVHHACGAGLHDHACDLVHERLYEGDRGLLTRELNAYETALAVFADFYPKGELSRHPLVTDGTSRGWIQHEVAMCLQMLGRLREAAMATRRAMQAFKAVGVWHDAAVSCQNMAELYLSLGALPTCGPLIAEAYDLAHRAGDEEDVLVAETLRGALAYLEGRTEEAGTAFAEALRIAREHTPIPALYSSSGIRYADYLRRLGRTDEARRVHEVNLEVCRAAGWRGDEVGCLTGLGDLALESGDSDGARHWYDLAERISRGITRRDVLIGALLGQARWRLRFGPPDKSGLHDLRQALTMAVTGGYRLAEIEAHLLVAETYVRAGDQEPAWEALNQAEHMSIEAGYHWGRQSAQALTTLLDRNP
;
A
#
# COMPACT_ATOMS: atom_id res chain seq x y z
N MET A 1 -10.77 -29.64 27.91
CA MET A 1 -10.27 -30.17 26.64
C MET A 1 -9.57 -29.04 25.94
N ARG A 2 -8.26 -28.94 26.13
CA ARG A 2 -7.39 -28.03 25.38
C ARG A 2 -6.80 -28.87 24.23
N GLY A 3 -7.18 -28.57 23.01
CA GLY A 3 -6.66 -29.29 21.87
C GLY A 3 -7.26 -28.71 20.59
N GLY A 4 -6.45 -28.04 19.80
CA GLY A 4 -6.74 -27.69 18.44
C GLY A 4 -7.03 -26.21 18.22
N LEU A 5 -6.01 -25.48 17.87
CA LEU A 5 -6.04 -24.30 16.98
C LEU A 5 -4.59 -23.81 16.70
N ASP A 6 -3.69 -24.79 16.39
CA ASP A 6 -2.44 -24.46 15.70
C ASP A 6 -2.61 -24.74 14.20
N ALA A 7 -3.42 -23.92 13.55
CA ALA A 7 -3.39 -23.89 12.08
C ALA A 7 -2.22 -22.99 11.65
N PRO A 8 -1.28 -23.51 10.85
CA PRO A 8 -0.10 -22.76 10.45
C PRO A 8 -0.49 -21.57 9.55
N ARG A 9 0.16 -20.45 9.76
CA ARG A 9 0.00 -19.20 9.00
C ARG A 9 0.71 -19.33 7.66
N VAL A 10 -0.01 -19.15 6.55
CA VAL A 10 0.52 -19.39 5.21
C VAL A 10 0.82 -18.08 4.51
N ILE A 11 2.08 -17.85 4.15
CA ILE A 11 2.45 -16.86 3.14
C ILE A 11 2.69 -17.58 1.82
N LEU A 12 1.84 -17.27 0.82
CA LEU A 12 1.96 -17.82 -0.53
C LEU A 12 3.10 -17.13 -1.29
N GLN A 13 3.65 -17.84 -2.29
CA GLN A 13 4.50 -17.20 -3.28
C GLN A 13 3.75 -16.03 -3.94
N ASP A 14 4.33 -14.85 -4.01
CA ASP A 14 3.76 -13.74 -4.77
C ASP A 14 4.05 -13.93 -6.26
N VAL A 15 3.06 -14.42 -7.00
CA VAL A 15 3.19 -14.73 -8.44
C VAL A 15 3.68 -13.55 -9.28
N ARG A 16 3.48 -12.30 -8.84
CA ARG A 16 3.96 -11.10 -9.55
C ARG A 16 5.47 -11.01 -9.57
N GLN A 17 6.14 -11.47 -8.52
CA GLN A 17 7.58 -11.34 -8.38
C GLN A 17 8.35 -12.13 -9.43
N PHE A 18 7.81 -13.26 -9.86
CA PHE A 18 8.41 -14.11 -10.89
C PHE A 18 7.67 -14.10 -12.23
N THR A 19 6.62 -13.26 -12.36
CA THR A 19 5.90 -13.07 -13.63
C THR A 19 6.52 -11.94 -14.42
N VAL A 20 6.76 -12.15 -15.71
CA VAL A 20 7.42 -11.21 -16.62
C VAL A 20 6.58 -11.00 -17.87
N GLN A 21 6.73 -9.82 -18.51
CA GLN A 21 6.15 -9.58 -19.84
C GLN A 21 7.09 -10.10 -20.93
N ILE A 22 6.56 -10.83 -21.85
CA ILE A 22 7.24 -11.18 -23.08
C ILE A 22 6.85 -10.13 -24.12
N ARG A 23 7.84 -9.45 -24.67
CA ARG A 23 7.68 -8.38 -25.64
C ARG A 23 8.34 -8.74 -26.98
N ASP A 24 7.94 -8.06 -28.04
CA ASP A 24 8.58 -8.18 -29.33
C ASP A 24 10.08 -7.81 -29.26
N PRO A 25 10.88 -8.13 -30.31
CA PRO A 25 12.32 -7.83 -30.27
C PRO A 25 12.66 -6.36 -30.08
N ALA A 26 11.77 -5.44 -30.47
CA ALA A 26 11.94 -4.01 -30.28
C ALA A 26 11.60 -3.56 -28.82
N GLY A 27 10.91 -4.40 -28.05
CA GLY A 27 10.47 -4.09 -26.68
C GLY A 27 9.23 -3.18 -26.61
N GLU A 28 8.54 -2.97 -27.74
CA GLU A 28 7.42 -2.03 -27.84
C GLU A 28 6.08 -2.70 -27.53
N ARG A 29 5.83 -3.89 -28.07
CA ARG A 29 4.54 -4.57 -27.96
C ARG A 29 4.62 -5.78 -27.02
N VAL A 30 3.66 -5.87 -26.07
CA VAL A 30 3.48 -7.06 -25.22
C VAL A 30 2.90 -8.20 -26.07
N LEU A 31 3.56 -9.35 -26.05
CA LEU A 31 3.16 -10.57 -26.77
C LEU A 31 2.40 -11.52 -25.83
N GLY A 32 2.73 -11.51 -24.56
CA GLY A 32 2.17 -12.37 -23.54
C GLY A 32 2.95 -12.34 -22.24
N THR A 33 2.76 -13.36 -21.45
CA THR A 33 3.33 -13.49 -20.09
C THR A 33 4.41 -14.59 -20.08
N GLY A 34 5.30 -14.54 -19.10
CA GLY A 34 6.28 -15.58 -18.81
C GLY A 34 6.53 -15.72 -17.32
N VAL A 35 7.12 -16.84 -16.92
CA VAL A 35 7.43 -17.19 -15.53
C VAL A 35 8.92 -17.45 -15.39
N VAL A 36 9.60 -16.76 -14.49
CA VAL A 36 11.00 -17.04 -14.15
C VAL A 36 11.06 -18.33 -13.34
N ILE A 37 11.77 -19.33 -13.85
CA ILE A 37 11.83 -20.69 -13.30
C ILE A 37 13.20 -21.09 -12.77
N SER A 38 14.21 -20.24 -12.92
CA SER A 38 15.52 -20.46 -12.31
C SER A 38 16.26 -19.15 -12.03
N ARG A 39 17.15 -19.20 -11.04
CA ARG A 39 18.05 -18.07 -10.74
C ARG A 39 19.05 -17.78 -11.86
N GLN A 40 19.33 -18.76 -12.70
CA GLN A 40 20.18 -18.61 -13.88
C GLN A 40 19.47 -17.95 -15.05
N GLY A 41 18.26 -17.37 -14.79
CA GLY A 41 17.54 -16.56 -15.76
C GLY A 41 16.76 -17.37 -16.79
N LEU A 42 16.31 -18.57 -16.46
CA LEU A 42 15.39 -19.32 -17.31
C LEU A 42 13.96 -18.80 -17.10
N VAL A 43 13.26 -18.58 -18.22
CA VAL A 43 11.85 -18.13 -18.24
C VAL A 43 11.04 -19.11 -19.06
N ALA A 44 9.96 -19.64 -18.48
CA ALA A 44 8.98 -20.46 -19.18
C ALA A 44 7.87 -19.58 -19.75
N THR A 45 7.44 -19.84 -20.99
CA THR A 45 6.29 -19.20 -21.64
C THR A 45 5.69 -20.11 -22.70
N CYS A 46 4.55 -19.74 -23.27
CA CYS A 46 3.92 -20.51 -24.35
C CYS A 46 4.62 -20.30 -25.70
N ALA A 47 4.69 -21.36 -26.51
CA ALA A 47 5.28 -21.28 -27.84
C ALA A 47 4.49 -20.35 -28.77
N HIS A 48 3.17 -20.30 -28.65
CA HIS A 48 2.34 -19.39 -29.44
C HIS A 48 2.61 -17.89 -29.10
N VAL A 49 3.02 -17.58 -27.86
CA VAL A 49 3.43 -16.20 -27.48
C VAL A 49 4.66 -15.76 -28.30
N ILE A 50 5.61 -16.65 -28.50
CA ILE A 50 6.79 -16.38 -29.35
C ILE A 50 6.39 -16.22 -30.82
N ARG A 51 5.47 -17.07 -31.31
CA ARG A 51 4.94 -16.98 -32.68
C ARG A 51 4.19 -15.68 -32.93
N ALA A 52 3.48 -15.14 -31.92
CA ALA A 52 2.80 -13.85 -32.00
C ALA A 52 3.76 -12.67 -32.26
N GLY A 53 5.05 -12.84 -31.94
CA GLY A 53 6.14 -11.92 -32.29
C GLY A 53 6.73 -12.12 -33.68
N GLY A 54 6.15 -13.04 -34.50
CA GLY A 54 6.68 -13.37 -35.84
C GLY A 54 7.93 -14.25 -35.80
N LEU A 55 8.20 -14.93 -34.67
CA LEU A 55 9.38 -15.77 -34.46
C LEU A 55 9.00 -17.23 -34.39
N GLU A 56 9.85 -18.11 -34.94
CA GLU A 56 9.73 -19.56 -34.77
C GLU A 56 10.33 -19.95 -33.42
N PRO A 57 9.58 -20.67 -32.56
CA PRO A 57 10.02 -20.99 -31.20
C PRO A 57 11.03 -22.18 -31.21
N ARG A 58 12.17 -21.99 -31.85
CA ARG A 58 13.27 -22.98 -31.92
C ARG A 58 14.46 -22.54 -31.11
N ALA A 59 15.10 -23.44 -30.40
CA ALA A 59 16.31 -23.18 -29.62
C ALA A 59 17.39 -22.54 -30.49
N SER A 60 17.56 -21.24 -30.39
CA SER A 60 18.52 -20.49 -31.18
C SER A 60 18.75 -19.09 -30.61
N ARG A 61 20.01 -18.65 -30.54
CA ARG A 61 20.37 -17.27 -30.18
C ARG A 61 19.82 -16.22 -31.20
N ARG A 62 19.34 -16.64 -32.35
CA ARG A 62 18.68 -15.76 -33.32
C ARG A 62 17.21 -15.54 -33.01
N CYS A 63 16.56 -16.44 -32.26
CA CYS A 63 15.19 -16.26 -31.79
C CYS A 63 15.22 -15.45 -30.51
N ARG A 64 15.22 -14.12 -30.61
CA ARG A 64 15.31 -13.18 -29.49
C ARG A 64 14.00 -12.45 -29.30
N VAL A 65 13.66 -12.25 -28.04
CA VAL A 65 12.56 -11.40 -27.56
C VAL A 65 13.09 -10.46 -26.49
N THR A 66 12.32 -9.45 -26.18
CA THR A 66 12.59 -8.58 -25.02
C THR A 66 11.70 -9.02 -23.85
N VAL A 67 12.28 -9.15 -22.68
CA VAL A 67 11.58 -9.52 -21.44
C VAL A 67 11.61 -8.34 -20.50
N TYR A 68 10.44 -7.87 -20.08
CA TYR A 68 10.30 -6.88 -19.03
C TYR A 68 10.12 -7.59 -17.69
N LEU A 69 11.07 -7.36 -16.79
CA LEU A 69 11.02 -7.80 -15.42
C LEU A 69 10.47 -6.62 -14.58
N PRO A 70 9.29 -6.75 -13.95
CA PRO A 70 8.72 -5.67 -13.15
C PRO A 70 9.53 -5.42 -11.89
N SER A 71 9.38 -4.26 -11.27
CA SER A 71 9.96 -4.01 -9.95
C SER A 71 9.38 -4.95 -8.90
N ILE A 72 10.20 -5.35 -7.92
CA ILE A 72 9.75 -6.13 -6.76
C ILE A 72 10.02 -5.37 -5.46
N ASN A 73 9.27 -5.72 -4.43
CA ASN A 73 9.39 -5.15 -3.09
C ASN A 73 9.46 -3.61 -3.13
N ARG A 74 8.51 -2.96 -3.87
CA ARG A 74 8.37 -1.50 -3.96
C ARG A 74 9.62 -0.80 -4.46
N GLY A 75 10.20 -1.35 -5.51
CA GLY A 75 11.39 -0.80 -6.13
C GLY A 75 12.69 -1.16 -5.42
N ALA A 76 12.71 -2.08 -4.45
CA ALA A 76 13.94 -2.66 -3.92
C ALA A 76 14.74 -3.34 -5.04
N VAL A 77 14.05 -3.98 -5.98
CA VAL A 77 14.62 -4.42 -7.27
C VAL A 77 13.95 -3.64 -8.37
N SER A 78 14.72 -2.86 -9.13
CA SER A 78 14.20 -2.01 -10.22
C SER A 78 13.60 -2.83 -11.34
N ALA A 79 12.57 -2.27 -11.99
CA ALA A 79 12.09 -2.80 -13.25
C ALA A 79 13.17 -2.67 -14.33
N GLU A 80 13.30 -3.69 -15.16
CA GLU A 80 14.30 -3.71 -16.23
C GLU A 80 13.82 -4.42 -17.50
N LEU A 81 14.38 -4.02 -18.63
CA LEU A 81 14.21 -4.69 -19.91
C LEU A 81 15.47 -5.49 -20.20
N ARG A 82 15.32 -6.79 -20.44
CA ARG A 82 16.41 -7.69 -20.82
C ARG A 82 16.13 -8.38 -22.15
N SER A 83 17.16 -8.64 -22.91
CA SER A 83 17.06 -9.52 -24.07
C SER A 83 17.03 -10.98 -23.61
N ALA A 84 16.26 -11.80 -24.30
CA ALA A 84 16.23 -13.24 -24.04
C ALA A 84 16.17 -14.02 -25.36
N TRP A 85 16.60 -15.28 -25.36
CA TRP A 85 16.53 -16.17 -26.53
C TRP A 85 16.03 -17.55 -26.15
N VAL A 86 15.40 -18.23 -27.11
CA VAL A 86 14.88 -19.59 -26.90
C VAL A 86 16.04 -20.57 -26.74
N VAL A 87 16.06 -21.32 -25.61
CA VAL A 87 17.05 -22.36 -25.29
C VAL A 87 16.48 -23.78 -25.31
N ALA A 88 15.16 -23.93 -25.09
CA ALA A 88 14.46 -25.19 -25.21
C ALA A 88 13.06 -24.98 -25.77
N SER A 89 12.61 -25.93 -26.60
CA SER A 89 11.26 -25.99 -27.12
C SER A 89 10.88 -27.43 -27.37
N PHE A 90 9.59 -27.73 -27.36
CA PHE A 90 9.05 -29.06 -27.59
C PHE A 90 8.63 -29.20 -29.08
N SER A 91 9.63 -29.22 -29.99
CA SER A 91 9.40 -29.23 -31.43
C SER A 91 8.87 -30.56 -31.97
N ASP A 92 9.02 -31.65 -31.22
CA ASP A 92 8.65 -33.02 -31.60
C ASP A 92 7.26 -33.44 -31.04
N SER A 93 6.61 -32.54 -30.29
CA SER A 93 5.26 -32.69 -29.76
C SER A 93 4.46 -31.43 -29.98
N ASP A 94 3.15 -31.50 -29.70
CA ASP A 94 2.22 -30.37 -29.78
C ASP A 94 2.17 -29.56 -28.46
N ASP A 95 3.13 -29.79 -27.55
CA ASP A 95 3.21 -29.08 -26.28
C ASP A 95 3.56 -27.60 -26.49
N ASP A 96 2.74 -26.71 -25.98
CA ASP A 96 2.85 -25.27 -26.17
C ASP A 96 3.74 -24.60 -25.11
N LEU A 97 4.97 -25.10 -24.95
CA LEU A 97 5.95 -24.61 -23.98
C LEU A 97 7.30 -24.30 -24.61
N VAL A 98 7.89 -23.19 -24.22
CA VAL A 98 9.28 -22.83 -24.54
C VAL A 98 9.98 -22.28 -23.30
N CYS A 99 11.30 -22.51 -23.22
CA CYS A 99 12.17 -21.89 -22.23
C CYS A 99 13.06 -20.85 -22.90
N LEU A 100 13.13 -19.67 -22.30
CA LEU A 100 13.98 -18.56 -22.68
C LEU A 100 15.14 -18.44 -21.70
N GLN A 101 16.30 -18.04 -22.17
CA GLN A 101 17.43 -17.62 -21.35
C GLN A 101 17.56 -16.10 -21.38
N LEU A 102 17.51 -15.48 -20.22
CA LEU A 102 17.77 -14.05 -20.04
C LEU A 102 19.24 -13.72 -20.26
N ASP A 103 19.49 -12.57 -20.88
CA ASP A 103 20.80 -11.92 -20.96
C ASP A 103 20.97 -10.97 -19.75
N GLY A 104 22.21 -10.71 -19.32
CA GLY A 104 22.52 -9.74 -18.26
C GLY A 104 23.02 -10.37 -16.98
N GLU A 105 22.95 -9.62 -15.88
CA GLU A 105 23.44 -10.09 -14.57
C GLU A 105 22.66 -11.28 -14.03
N LEU A 106 23.37 -12.30 -13.60
CA LEU A 106 22.88 -13.54 -13.00
C LEU A 106 23.78 -13.91 -11.81
N PRO A 107 23.29 -14.54 -10.75
CA PRO A 107 21.95 -15.12 -10.60
C PRO A 107 20.87 -14.10 -10.21
N LEU A 108 19.64 -14.36 -10.61
CA LEU A 108 18.49 -13.57 -10.17
C LEU A 108 18.20 -13.75 -8.66
N PRO A 109 17.60 -12.74 -7.99
CA PRO A 109 17.12 -12.88 -6.61
C PRO A 109 16.14 -14.05 -6.46
N HIS A 110 16.14 -14.73 -5.32
CA HIS A 110 15.24 -15.87 -5.06
C HIS A 110 13.76 -15.52 -5.23
N GLN A 111 13.35 -14.33 -4.78
CA GLN A 111 11.97 -13.87 -4.91
C GLN A 111 11.50 -13.75 -6.37
N ARG A 112 12.44 -13.64 -7.30
CA ARG A 112 12.18 -13.60 -8.75
C ARG A 112 11.94 -14.98 -9.36
N VAL A 113 11.99 -16.07 -8.60
CA VAL A 113 11.97 -17.43 -9.14
C VAL A 113 10.81 -18.21 -8.56
N ALA A 114 9.97 -18.77 -9.45
CA ALA A 114 8.88 -19.65 -9.07
C ALA A 114 9.39 -20.98 -8.52
N VAL A 115 8.81 -21.46 -7.44
CA VAL A 115 9.01 -22.81 -6.98
C VAL A 115 7.98 -23.72 -7.66
N LEU A 116 8.46 -24.69 -8.41
CA LEU A 116 7.66 -25.51 -9.29
C LEU A 116 7.27 -26.83 -8.64
N GLY A 117 6.12 -27.38 -9.01
CA GLY A 117 5.65 -28.71 -8.60
C GLY A 117 4.87 -29.41 -9.72
N GLY A 118 4.68 -30.71 -9.61
CA GLY A 118 3.84 -31.48 -10.51
C GLY A 118 2.35 -31.23 -10.25
N ALA A 119 1.51 -31.31 -11.30
CA ALA A 119 0.07 -31.03 -11.21
C ALA A 119 -0.77 -32.19 -10.66
N ARG A 120 -0.21 -33.40 -10.57
CA ARG A 120 -0.95 -34.65 -10.25
C ARG A 120 -1.79 -34.56 -8.97
N ASP A 121 -1.26 -33.92 -7.92
CA ASP A 121 -1.91 -33.84 -6.61
C ASP A 121 -2.63 -32.48 -6.39
N SER A 122 -2.91 -31.75 -7.46
CA SER A 122 -3.53 -30.43 -7.41
C SER A 122 -5.00 -30.41 -7.83
N ALA A 123 -5.59 -31.57 -8.12
CA ALA A 123 -7.01 -31.62 -8.52
C ALA A 123 -7.93 -31.12 -7.39
N TRP A 124 -8.86 -30.21 -7.74
CA TRP A 124 -9.80 -29.54 -6.84
C TRP A 124 -9.17 -28.53 -5.87
N HIS A 125 -7.89 -28.19 -6.06
CA HIS A 125 -7.26 -27.09 -5.34
C HIS A 125 -7.58 -25.76 -6.00
N THR A 126 -7.60 -24.69 -5.19
CA THR A 126 -7.72 -23.34 -5.72
C THR A 126 -6.39 -22.90 -6.32
N PHE A 127 -6.45 -22.11 -7.41
CA PHE A 127 -5.25 -21.53 -7.99
C PHE A 127 -5.31 -20.00 -8.01
N SER A 128 -4.11 -19.40 -8.07
CA SER A 128 -3.91 -17.99 -8.32
C SER A 128 -2.94 -17.82 -9.50
N SER A 129 -3.24 -16.88 -10.38
CA SER A 129 -2.41 -16.56 -11.54
C SER A 129 -2.40 -15.06 -11.79
N TYR A 130 -1.30 -14.55 -12.31
CA TYR A 130 -1.16 -13.17 -12.73
C TYR A 130 -0.54 -13.11 -14.11
N GLY A 131 -1.15 -12.37 -15.03
CA GLY A 131 -0.65 -12.24 -16.40
C GLY A 131 -0.85 -10.84 -16.96
N TYR A 132 -0.13 -10.54 -18.04
CA TYR A 132 -0.16 -9.24 -18.67
C TYR A 132 -1.13 -9.24 -19.85
N ARG A 133 -2.23 -8.50 -19.70
CA ARG A 133 -3.19 -8.25 -20.77
C ARG A 133 -3.50 -6.76 -20.88
N GLU A 134 -3.81 -6.29 -22.08
CA GLU A 134 -4.30 -4.92 -22.25
C GLU A 134 -5.78 -4.83 -21.86
N LEU A 135 -6.07 -4.05 -20.83
CA LEU A 135 -7.41 -3.69 -20.37
C LEU A 135 -7.50 -2.18 -20.25
N GLY A 136 -7.77 -1.51 -21.36
CA GLY A 136 -7.71 -0.05 -21.39
C GLY A 136 -6.28 0.43 -21.04
N ASP A 137 -6.14 1.19 -19.95
CA ASP A 137 -4.84 1.69 -19.48
C ASP A 137 -4.08 0.70 -18.59
N TYR A 138 -4.62 -0.51 -18.33
CA TYR A 138 -4.04 -1.50 -17.44
C TYR A 138 -3.31 -2.60 -18.21
N LEU A 139 -2.10 -2.93 -17.75
CA LEU A 139 -1.21 -3.91 -18.40
C LEU A 139 -1.14 -5.26 -17.68
N GLY A 140 -1.95 -5.51 -16.66
CA GLY A 140 -1.91 -6.77 -15.92
C GLY A 140 -3.23 -7.11 -15.24
N ALA A 141 -3.50 -8.40 -15.08
CA ALA A 141 -4.71 -8.90 -14.44
C ALA A 141 -4.46 -10.18 -13.64
N TRP A 142 -5.23 -10.33 -12.60
CA TRP A 142 -5.30 -11.56 -11.82
C TRP A 142 -6.37 -12.50 -12.36
N ALA A 143 -6.06 -13.81 -12.30
CA ALA A 143 -7.04 -14.85 -12.44
C ALA A 143 -7.00 -15.76 -11.21
N ARG A 144 -8.15 -16.17 -10.75
CA ARG A 144 -8.35 -17.16 -9.69
C ARG A 144 -9.42 -18.13 -10.10
N GLY A 145 -9.36 -19.33 -9.56
CA GLY A 145 -10.30 -20.37 -9.90
C GLY A 145 -9.91 -21.69 -9.27
N MET A 146 -10.34 -22.77 -9.88
CA MET A 146 -10.11 -24.14 -9.42
C MET A 146 -9.31 -24.92 -10.45
N ILE A 147 -8.36 -25.71 -9.99
CA ILE A 147 -7.65 -26.72 -10.79
C ILE A 147 -8.55 -27.96 -10.81
N LEU A 148 -9.12 -28.30 -11.97
CA LEU A 148 -9.98 -29.46 -12.10
C LEU A 148 -9.19 -30.78 -12.20
N GLY A 149 -7.93 -30.68 -12.60
CA GLY A 149 -7.00 -31.82 -12.71
C GLY A 149 -6.45 -32.00 -14.13
N GLU A 150 -5.67 -33.06 -14.30
CA GLU A 150 -5.16 -33.46 -15.61
C GLU A 150 -6.24 -34.10 -16.47
N VAL A 151 -6.28 -33.75 -17.76
CA VAL A 151 -7.30 -34.23 -18.71
C VAL A 151 -6.65 -34.82 -19.96
N GLU A 152 -7.23 -35.89 -20.51
CA GLU A 152 -6.75 -36.50 -21.76
C GLU A 152 -6.72 -35.47 -22.90
N PRO A 153 -5.66 -35.41 -23.69
CA PRO A 153 -5.56 -34.48 -24.80
C PRO A 153 -6.61 -34.79 -25.90
N PRO A 154 -7.05 -33.76 -26.65
CA PRO A 154 -7.95 -33.98 -27.78
C PRO A 154 -7.36 -34.96 -28.81
N ALA A 155 -8.20 -35.78 -29.43
CA ALA A 155 -7.80 -36.69 -30.45
C ALA A 155 -7.05 -36.00 -31.61
N GLY A 156 -5.80 -36.44 -31.85
CA GLY A 156 -4.93 -35.88 -32.91
C GLY A 156 -3.83 -34.95 -32.43
N ARG A 157 -3.79 -34.55 -31.19
CA ARG A 157 -2.65 -33.85 -30.57
C ARG A 157 -1.69 -34.87 -29.91
N ARG A 158 -0.40 -34.66 -30.12
CA ARG A 158 0.68 -35.48 -29.52
C ARG A 158 1.32 -34.67 -28.39
N LEU A 159 0.75 -34.76 -27.18
CA LEU A 159 1.32 -34.13 -25.99
C LEU A 159 2.16 -35.18 -25.23
N LEU A 160 3.23 -34.72 -24.58
CA LEU A 160 4.09 -35.52 -23.72
C LEU A 160 3.48 -35.75 -22.33
N LEU A 161 2.73 -34.77 -21.84
CA LEU A 161 1.96 -34.81 -20.59
C LEU A 161 0.55 -34.27 -20.81
N ASP A 162 -0.37 -34.80 -20.02
CA ASP A 162 -1.74 -34.34 -20.03
C ASP A 162 -1.83 -32.87 -19.56
N PRO A 163 -2.60 -32.03 -20.25
CA PRO A 163 -2.81 -30.65 -19.86
C PRO A 163 -3.66 -30.54 -18.60
N VAL A 164 -3.48 -29.45 -17.86
CA VAL A 164 -4.22 -29.16 -16.64
C VAL A 164 -5.45 -28.32 -16.97
N GLN A 165 -6.64 -28.82 -16.64
CA GLN A 165 -7.89 -28.10 -16.83
C GLN A 165 -8.12 -27.14 -15.64
N LEU A 166 -8.49 -25.90 -15.96
CA LEU A 166 -8.79 -24.83 -15.03
C LEU A 166 -10.22 -24.34 -15.19
N GLU A 167 -10.86 -24.01 -14.08
CA GLU A 167 -12.11 -23.29 -14.05
C GLU A 167 -11.89 -21.89 -13.53
N SER A 168 -12.10 -20.85 -14.37
CA SER A 168 -11.92 -19.45 -14.00
C SER A 168 -12.61 -18.50 -14.95
N LYS A 169 -13.31 -17.52 -14.42
CA LYS A 169 -13.96 -16.43 -15.18
C LYS A 169 -12.99 -15.33 -15.63
N ASN A 170 -11.76 -15.35 -15.11
CA ASN A 170 -10.84 -14.23 -15.21
C ASN A 170 -9.59 -14.52 -16.05
N ILE A 171 -9.47 -15.73 -16.62
CA ILE A 171 -8.40 -16.03 -17.58
C ILE A 171 -8.83 -15.51 -18.96
N ASP A 172 -8.01 -14.67 -19.57
CA ASP A 172 -8.32 -13.98 -20.82
C ASP A 172 -7.12 -13.92 -21.77
N ALA A 173 -7.37 -13.51 -23.00
CA ALA A 173 -6.31 -13.32 -24.01
C ALA A 173 -5.18 -12.42 -23.48
N GLY A 174 -3.91 -12.85 -23.67
CA GLY A 174 -2.72 -12.16 -23.15
C GLY A 174 -2.18 -12.74 -21.83
N MET A 175 -2.96 -13.51 -21.10
CA MET A 175 -2.48 -14.25 -19.92
C MET A 175 -1.70 -15.52 -20.28
N SER A 176 -1.64 -15.91 -21.54
CA SER A 176 -0.83 -17.04 -22.00
C SER A 176 0.62 -16.91 -21.55
N GLY A 177 1.15 -17.92 -20.90
CA GLY A 177 2.46 -17.92 -20.26
C GLY A 177 2.44 -17.56 -18.77
N ALA A 178 1.28 -17.24 -18.17
CA ALA A 178 1.14 -16.92 -16.76
C ALA A 178 1.24 -18.19 -15.88
N ALA A 179 1.83 -18.05 -14.68
CA ALA A 179 1.96 -19.15 -13.72
C ALA A 179 0.60 -19.58 -13.16
N VAL A 180 0.38 -20.87 -13.02
CA VAL A 180 -0.73 -21.46 -12.25
C VAL A 180 -0.17 -21.88 -10.88
N LEU A 181 -0.35 -21.01 -9.87
CA LEU A 181 0.05 -21.31 -8.49
C LEU A 181 -1.07 -22.08 -7.80
N ASP A 182 -0.82 -23.34 -7.45
CA ASP A 182 -1.66 -24.09 -6.52
C ASP A 182 -1.54 -23.45 -5.13
N VAL A 183 -2.63 -22.87 -4.64
CA VAL A 183 -2.67 -22.14 -3.38
C VAL A 183 -2.47 -23.06 -2.18
N GLU A 184 -2.95 -24.29 -2.24
CA GLU A 184 -2.91 -25.25 -1.13
C GLU A 184 -1.51 -25.87 -0.96
N ARG A 185 -0.82 -26.12 -2.06
CA ARG A 185 0.56 -26.64 -2.06
C ARG A 185 1.62 -25.55 -2.09
N ASN A 186 1.24 -24.31 -2.43
CA ASN A 186 2.13 -23.19 -2.65
C ASN A 186 3.21 -23.47 -3.70
N LEU A 187 2.85 -24.17 -4.79
CA LEU A 187 3.72 -24.58 -5.89
C LEU A 187 3.13 -24.14 -7.22
N VAL A 188 3.97 -23.72 -8.15
CA VAL A 188 3.54 -23.44 -9.53
C VAL A 188 3.48 -24.77 -10.29
N VAL A 189 2.27 -25.18 -10.65
CA VAL A 189 1.98 -26.51 -11.23
C VAL A 189 1.72 -26.49 -12.72
N GLY A 190 1.62 -25.30 -13.32
CA GLY A 190 1.39 -25.16 -14.75
C GLY A 190 1.60 -23.74 -15.24
N VAL A 191 1.48 -23.60 -16.57
CA VAL A 191 1.57 -22.32 -17.28
C VAL A 191 0.32 -22.17 -18.14
N VAL A 192 -0.45 -21.10 -17.98
CA VAL A 192 -1.69 -20.84 -18.75
C VAL A 192 -1.39 -20.86 -20.25
N ALA A 193 -2.08 -21.71 -21.01
CA ALA A 193 -1.86 -21.88 -22.45
C ALA A 193 -2.98 -21.30 -23.31
N GLU A 194 -4.20 -21.79 -23.11
CA GLU A 194 -5.35 -21.44 -23.95
C GLU A 194 -6.57 -21.13 -23.10
N THR A 195 -7.38 -20.18 -23.54
CA THR A 195 -8.75 -19.98 -23.08
C THR A 195 -9.71 -20.49 -24.13
N TRP A 196 -10.74 -21.22 -23.72
CA TRP A 196 -11.81 -21.59 -24.62
C TRP A 196 -12.69 -20.36 -24.88
N VAL A 197 -12.65 -19.85 -26.10
CA VAL A 197 -13.61 -18.84 -26.54
C VAL A 197 -14.91 -19.59 -26.84
N ALA A 198 -15.88 -19.53 -25.89
CA ALA A 198 -17.17 -20.14 -26.03
C ALA A 198 -17.86 -19.65 -27.31
N GLU A 199 -18.53 -20.59 -28.01
CA GLU A 199 -19.53 -20.25 -29.02
C GLU A 199 -20.64 -19.36 -28.43
N PRO A 200 -21.35 -18.55 -29.25
CA PRO A 200 -22.36 -17.58 -28.77
C PRO A 200 -23.47 -18.13 -27.87
N ALA A 201 -23.54 -19.44 -27.67
CA ALA A 201 -24.58 -20.14 -26.91
C ALA A 201 -24.31 -20.32 -25.40
N GLY A 202 -23.20 -19.80 -24.84
CA GLY A 202 -23.08 -19.58 -23.40
C GLY A 202 -22.72 -20.77 -22.50
N LYS A 203 -22.34 -21.95 -23.04
CA LYS A 203 -21.76 -23.03 -22.25
C LYS A 203 -20.23 -22.96 -22.30
N ASP A 204 -19.58 -23.16 -21.14
CA ASP A 204 -18.14 -23.30 -20.94
C ASP A 204 -17.29 -22.00 -21.02
N ARG A 205 -17.85 -20.85 -20.66
CA ARG A 205 -17.12 -19.57 -20.59
C ARG A 205 -15.99 -19.52 -19.55
N ASP A 206 -16.01 -20.44 -18.60
CA ASP A 206 -15.16 -20.43 -17.42
C ASP A 206 -14.05 -21.49 -17.48
N THR A 207 -13.81 -22.10 -18.66
CA THR A 207 -12.81 -23.17 -18.82
C THR A 207 -11.55 -22.67 -19.52
N ALA A 208 -10.40 -22.99 -18.96
CA ALA A 208 -9.08 -22.74 -19.54
C ALA A 208 -8.17 -23.97 -19.35
N TRP A 209 -7.08 -24.01 -20.07
CA TRP A 209 -6.07 -25.06 -19.96
C TRP A 209 -4.69 -24.45 -19.67
N ALA A 210 -3.92 -25.18 -18.87
CA ALA A 210 -2.52 -24.87 -18.63
C ALA A 210 -1.64 -26.04 -19.13
N VAL A 211 -0.46 -25.68 -19.61
CA VAL A 211 0.62 -26.64 -19.83
C VAL A 211 1.11 -27.12 -18.48
N ASN A 212 1.21 -28.43 -18.30
CA ASN A 212 1.68 -29.06 -17.07
C ASN A 212 3.15 -28.71 -16.82
N ALA A 213 3.46 -28.22 -15.61
CA ALA A 213 4.84 -27.89 -15.24
C ALA A 213 5.78 -29.10 -15.27
N GLY A 214 5.25 -30.33 -15.17
CA GLY A 214 6.00 -31.57 -15.32
C GLY A 214 6.78 -31.68 -16.63
N LEU A 215 6.38 -30.99 -17.69
CA LEU A 215 7.13 -30.90 -18.94
C LEU A 215 8.54 -30.29 -18.77
N LEU A 216 8.73 -29.43 -17.78
CA LEU A 216 10.04 -28.80 -17.52
C LEU A 216 11.08 -29.83 -17.03
N GLU A 217 10.64 -30.88 -16.32
CA GLU A 217 11.50 -32.00 -15.91
C GLU A 217 11.88 -32.85 -17.12
N LEU A 218 10.94 -33.05 -18.06
CA LEU A 218 11.19 -33.79 -19.32
C LEU A 218 11.95 -32.97 -20.34
N SER A 219 12.13 -31.67 -20.13
CA SER A 219 12.87 -30.80 -21.02
C SER A 219 14.36 -31.14 -21.10
N PRO A 220 15.09 -30.75 -22.17
CA PRO A 220 16.53 -30.90 -22.24
C PRO A 220 17.30 -30.22 -21.09
N LEU A 221 16.64 -29.27 -20.41
CA LEU A 221 17.19 -28.48 -19.29
C LEU A 221 17.05 -29.20 -17.94
N ARG A 222 16.18 -30.23 -17.86
CA ARG A 222 15.93 -31.06 -16.67
C ARG A 222 15.75 -30.21 -15.41
N ILE A 223 14.67 -29.42 -15.37
CA ILE A 223 14.35 -28.57 -14.23
C ILE A 223 13.72 -29.44 -13.14
N ASP A 224 14.29 -29.42 -11.94
CA ASP A 224 13.77 -30.17 -10.80
C ASP A 224 12.45 -29.60 -10.30
N LEU A 225 11.47 -30.47 -10.04
CA LEU A 225 10.17 -30.13 -9.43
C LEU A 225 10.12 -30.62 -7.99
N ARG A 226 9.32 -29.97 -7.18
CA ARG A 226 9.06 -30.42 -5.81
C ARG A 226 7.78 -31.26 -5.77
N ASP A 227 7.84 -32.35 -5.02
CA ASP A 227 6.66 -33.17 -4.71
C ASP A 227 5.95 -32.65 -3.43
N ASP A 228 6.74 -32.25 -2.44
CA ASP A 228 6.20 -31.77 -1.16
C ASP A 228 5.78 -30.30 -1.23
N PRO A 229 4.65 -29.92 -0.58
CA PRO A 229 4.25 -28.55 -0.43
C PRO A 229 5.34 -27.67 0.21
N LEU A 230 5.45 -26.42 -0.21
CA LEU A 230 6.37 -25.49 0.43
C LEU A 230 5.96 -25.27 1.89
N PRO A 231 6.89 -25.39 2.86
CA PRO A 231 6.58 -25.07 4.24
C PRO A 231 6.15 -23.62 4.38
N LEU A 232 5.11 -23.42 5.17
CA LEU A 232 4.45 -22.14 5.37
C LEU A 232 5.26 -21.29 6.35
N VAL A 233 5.49 -20.02 6.00
CA VAL A 233 6.18 -19.08 6.87
C VAL A 233 5.20 -18.57 7.93
N HIS A 234 5.56 -18.69 9.21
CA HIS A 234 4.76 -18.17 10.32
C HIS A 234 4.96 -16.66 10.47
N ALA A 235 3.89 -15.87 10.36
CA ALA A 235 3.87 -14.51 10.85
C ALA A 235 3.33 -14.51 12.30
N GLU A 236 4.02 -13.88 13.25
CA GLU A 236 3.52 -13.77 14.62
C GLU A 236 2.57 -12.57 14.78
N PRO A 237 1.59 -12.64 15.71
CA PRO A 237 0.68 -11.54 15.97
C PRO A 237 1.43 -10.34 16.57
N PRO A 238 0.96 -9.12 16.32
CA PRO A 238 1.48 -7.95 16.99
C PRO A 238 1.27 -8.05 18.49
N LEU A 239 2.32 -7.80 19.27
CA LEU A 239 2.28 -7.82 20.73
C LEU A 239 1.75 -6.48 21.23
N VAL A 240 0.50 -6.45 21.67
CA VAL A 240 -0.01 -5.30 22.44
C VAL A 240 0.70 -5.25 23.80
N GLN A 241 1.14 -4.07 24.20
CA GLN A 241 1.65 -3.88 25.57
C GLN A 241 0.59 -4.33 26.58
N PRO A 242 0.88 -5.26 27.50
CA PRO A 242 -0.10 -5.80 28.43
C PRO A 242 -0.88 -4.71 29.20
N ALA A 243 -0.21 -3.61 29.55
CA ALA A 243 -0.81 -2.48 30.25
C ALA A 243 -1.89 -1.75 29.42
N LEU A 244 -1.77 -1.71 28.09
CA LEU A 244 -2.79 -1.12 27.18
C LEU A 244 -3.96 -2.08 26.99
N ALA A 245 -3.67 -3.38 26.83
CA ALA A 245 -4.72 -4.39 26.71
C ALA A 245 -5.60 -4.47 27.98
N GLU A 246 -5.02 -4.31 29.17
CA GLU A 246 -5.76 -4.26 30.42
C GLU A 246 -6.66 -3.01 30.57
N ARG A 247 -6.35 -1.92 29.91
CA ARG A 247 -7.16 -0.68 29.90
C ARG A 247 -8.37 -0.80 28.99
N ALA A 248 -8.29 -1.53 27.90
CA ALA A 248 -9.35 -1.62 26.90
C ALA A 248 -10.67 -2.14 27.51
N ARG A 249 -11.76 -1.53 27.09
CA ARG A 249 -13.14 -1.86 27.54
C ARG A 249 -14.08 -1.92 26.34
N PRO A 250 -13.90 -2.89 25.43
CA PRO A 250 -14.77 -3.03 24.27
C PRO A 250 -16.22 -3.22 24.71
N ARG A 251 -17.15 -2.59 23.99
CA ARG A 251 -18.58 -2.66 24.28
C ARG A 251 -19.26 -3.63 23.32
N GLU A 252 -19.89 -4.67 23.82
CA GLU A 252 -20.68 -5.60 22.99
C GLU A 252 -21.81 -4.90 22.27
N GLY A 253 -21.94 -5.16 20.95
CA GLY A 253 -22.98 -4.58 20.14
C GLY A 253 -22.79 -3.08 19.86
N ALA A 254 -21.59 -2.53 20.12
CA ALA A 254 -21.24 -1.16 19.76
C ALA A 254 -21.34 -0.96 18.24
N ARG A 255 -21.68 0.25 17.83
CA ARG A 255 -21.77 0.62 16.41
C ARG A 255 -21.10 1.95 16.17
N HIS A 256 -20.15 1.94 15.26
CA HIS A 256 -19.60 3.11 14.60
C HIS A 256 -20.01 3.02 13.13
N MET A 257 -20.96 3.84 12.71
CA MET A 257 -21.59 3.77 11.39
C MET A 257 -21.49 5.10 10.66
N ASP A 258 -20.51 5.91 11.01
CA ASP A 258 -20.26 7.19 10.38
C ASP A 258 -19.97 6.99 8.88
N PHE A 259 -20.58 7.81 8.04
CA PHE A 259 -20.52 7.68 6.58
C PHE A 259 -21.16 6.41 5.99
N ALA A 260 -21.78 5.53 6.78
CA ALA A 260 -22.53 4.40 6.23
C ALA A 260 -23.77 4.92 5.48
N PRO A 261 -24.05 4.40 4.27
CA PRO A 261 -25.26 4.80 3.56
C PRO A 261 -26.52 4.36 4.32
N LEU A 262 -27.63 5.08 4.12
CA LEU A 262 -28.90 4.64 4.64
C LEU A 262 -29.29 3.28 4.07
N PRO A 263 -30.07 2.47 4.81
CA PRO A 263 -30.64 1.24 4.30
C PRO A 263 -31.35 1.45 2.97
N LEU A 264 -31.17 0.53 2.02
CA LEU A 264 -31.90 0.57 0.77
C LEU A 264 -33.35 0.19 1.02
N ALA A 265 -34.28 1.03 0.57
CA ALA A 265 -35.70 0.72 0.62
C ALA A 265 -36.04 -0.48 -0.26
N GLU A 266 -35.38 -0.61 -1.40
CA GLU A 266 -35.56 -1.66 -2.38
C GLU A 266 -34.26 -2.46 -2.54
N TRP A 267 -34.31 -3.74 -2.24
CA TRP A 267 -33.23 -4.70 -2.42
C TRP A 267 -33.61 -5.74 -3.47
N VAL A 268 -32.69 -6.07 -4.36
CA VAL A 268 -32.90 -7.04 -5.42
C VAL A 268 -31.68 -7.96 -5.57
N GLY A 269 -31.98 -9.25 -5.61
CA GLY A 269 -31.00 -10.30 -5.91
C GLY A 269 -29.87 -10.43 -4.90
N ARG A 270 -28.82 -11.15 -5.30
CA ARG A 270 -27.57 -11.36 -4.52
C ARG A 270 -27.76 -12.08 -3.17
N ASP A 271 -28.89 -12.79 -2.99
CA ASP A 271 -29.16 -13.54 -1.77
C ASP A 271 -28.15 -14.67 -1.57
N LEU A 272 -27.67 -15.27 -2.66
CA LEU A 272 -26.60 -16.27 -2.62
C LEU A 272 -25.30 -15.65 -2.10
N LEU A 273 -24.93 -14.48 -2.58
CA LEU A 273 -23.73 -13.77 -2.11
C LEU A 273 -23.84 -13.39 -0.64
N LEU A 274 -25.00 -12.89 -0.18
CA LEU A 274 -25.21 -12.58 1.24
C LEU A 274 -25.13 -13.85 2.11
N SER A 275 -25.61 -14.98 1.61
CA SER A 275 -25.52 -16.27 2.28
C SER A 275 -24.08 -16.74 2.34
N GLU A 276 -23.34 -16.65 1.25
CA GLU A 276 -21.90 -16.97 1.17
C GLU A 276 -21.06 -16.12 2.14
N LEU A 277 -21.27 -14.80 2.18
CA LEU A 277 -20.61 -13.91 3.14
C LEU A 277 -20.93 -14.31 4.59
N THR A 278 -22.16 -14.75 4.86
CA THR A 278 -22.58 -15.19 6.20
C THR A 278 -21.93 -16.53 6.57
N GLU A 279 -21.76 -17.43 5.62
CA GLU A 279 -21.07 -18.70 5.77
C GLU A 279 -19.57 -18.45 6.09
N TYR A 280 -18.89 -17.57 5.33
CA TYR A 280 -17.50 -17.20 5.60
C TYR A 280 -17.31 -16.63 7.01
N LEU A 281 -18.25 -15.81 7.48
CA LEU A 281 -18.22 -15.31 8.86
C LEU A 281 -18.37 -16.45 9.88
N GLY A 282 -19.23 -17.43 9.60
CA GLY A 282 -19.48 -18.57 10.48
C GLY A 282 -18.32 -19.56 10.57
N GLU A 283 -17.67 -19.83 9.46
CA GLU A 283 -16.54 -20.76 9.37
C GLU A 283 -15.25 -20.20 9.98
N GLN A 284 -15.13 -18.88 10.11
CA GLN A 284 -13.93 -18.17 10.60
C GLN A 284 -12.64 -18.53 9.85
N ARG A 285 -12.77 -19.09 8.65
CA ARG A 285 -11.65 -19.40 7.75
C ARG A 285 -11.14 -18.15 7.05
N HIS A 286 -12.04 -17.24 6.71
CA HIS A 286 -11.73 -16.00 6.03
C HIS A 286 -11.96 -14.81 6.96
N LEU A 287 -10.86 -14.16 7.36
CA LEU A 287 -10.88 -13.00 8.26
C LEU A 287 -11.03 -11.68 7.49
N VAL A 288 -10.54 -11.63 6.25
CA VAL A 288 -10.66 -10.48 5.38
C VAL A 288 -11.35 -10.90 4.07
N ILE A 289 -12.45 -10.24 3.74
CA ILE A 289 -13.22 -10.46 2.52
C ILE A 289 -13.21 -9.18 1.70
N SER A 290 -12.77 -9.24 0.45
CA SER A 290 -12.75 -8.08 -0.45
C SER A 290 -13.80 -8.24 -1.54
N LEU A 291 -14.82 -7.35 -1.56
CA LEU A 291 -15.75 -7.21 -2.67
C LEU A 291 -15.10 -6.34 -3.74
N VAL A 292 -14.74 -6.93 -4.86
CA VAL A 292 -14.07 -6.25 -5.98
C VAL A 292 -15.03 -6.12 -7.16
N GLY A 293 -15.06 -4.97 -7.81
CA GLY A 293 -15.89 -4.74 -8.99
C GLY A 293 -15.92 -3.28 -9.41
N PHE A 294 -16.48 -2.97 -10.55
CA PHE A 294 -16.52 -1.61 -11.08
C PHE A 294 -17.35 -0.65 -10.20
N GLY A 295 -17.09 0.66 -10.38
CA GLY A 295 -17.87 1.69 -9.70
C GLY A 295 -19.35 1.62 -10.06
N GLY A 296 -20.25 1.57 -9.05
CA GLY A 296 -21.68 1.53 -9.26
C GLY A 296 -22.32 0.13 -9.38
N GLU A 297 -21.56 -0.97 -9.20
CA GLU A 297 -22.11 -2.34 -9.19
C GLU A 297 -22.82 -2.73 -7.89
N GLY A 298 -22.80 -1.84 -6.90
CA GLY A 298 -23.55 -2.02 -5.67
C GLY A 298 -22.77 -2.64 -4.51
N LYS A 299 -21.42 -2.67 -4.55
CA LYS A 299 -20.55 -3.20 -3.47
C LYS A 299 -20.89 -2.63 -2.09
N THR A 300 -20.93 -1.31 -1.97
CA THR A 300 -21.33 -0.60 -0.74
C THR A 300 -22.76 -0.98 -0.30
N SER A 301 -23.66 -1.17 -1.25
CA SER A 301 -25.04 -1.59 -0.96
C SER A 301 -25.11 -3.03 -0.44
N ILE A 302 -24.29 -3.93 -1.01
CA ILE A 302 -24.14 -5.33 -0.52
C ILE A 302 -23.61 -5.32 0.90
N ALA A 303 -22.50 -4.60 1.16
CA ALA A 303 -21.93 -4.48 2.49
C ALA A 303 -22.95 -3.94 3.50
N ARG A 304 -23.70 -2.89 3.13
CA ARG A 304 -24.74 -2.28 3.98
C ARG A 304 -25.86 -3.27 4.29
N LYS A 305 -26.34 -3.99 3.25
CA LYS A 305 -27.40 -5.00 3.41
C LYS A 305 -26.94 -6.17 4.28
N TRP A 306 -25.71 -6.62 4.09
CA TRP A 306 -25.16 -7.70 4.91
C TRP A 306 -25.07 -7.32 6.39
N VAL A 307 -24.63 -6.10 6.71
CA VAL A 307 -24.65 -5.57 8.09
C VAL A 307 -26.07 -5.54 8.67
N GLU A 308 -27.11 -5.21 7.87
CA GLU A 308 -28.51 -5.27 8.31
C GLU A 308 -28.93 -6.70 8.65
N VAL A 309 -28.63 -7.65 7.77
CA VAL A 309 -28.96 -9.07 7.98
C VAL A 309 -28.31 -9.60 9.24
N LEU A 310 -27.00 -9.35 9.42
CA LEU A 310 -26.24 -9.79 10.60
C LEU A 310 -26.74 -9.15 11.90
N THR A 311 -27.18 -7.89 11.84
CA THR A 311 -27.69 -7.20 13.04
C THR A 311 -29.11 -7.57 13.39
N ALA A 312 -29.92 -7.98 12.40
CA ALA A 312 -31.28 -8.49 12.61
C ALA A 312 -31.30 -9.93 13.15
N ALA A 313 -30.36 -10.77 12.68
CA ALA A 313 -30.23 -12.17 13.07
C ALA A 313 -28.75 -12.53 13.28
N PRO A 314 -28.17 -12.16 14.45
CA PRO A 314 -26.76 -12.38 14.68
C PRO A 314 -26.42 -13.87 14.75
N PRO A 315 -25.40 -14.34 14.02
CA PRO A 315 -24.95 -15.72 14.05
C PRO A 315 -24.61 -16.16 15.48
N GLY A 316 -25.09 -17.30 15.93
CA GLY A 316 -24.84 -17.81 17.28
C GLY A 316 -25.45 -16.99 18.44
N GLY A 317 -26.31 -15.99 18.15
CA GLY A 317 -26.99 -15.16 19.16
C GLY A 317 -26.08 -14.12 19.84
N GLN A 318 -24.82 -13.99 19.45
CA GLN A 318 -23.91 -12.96 19.95
C GLN A 318 -24.13 -11.61 19.25
N ARG A 319 -24.21 -10.53 20.02
CA ARG A 319 -24.30 -9.17 19.45
C ARG A 319 -22.94 -8.77 18.86
N LEU A 320 -22.90 -8.63 17.54
CA LEU A 320 -21.72 -8.23 16.79
C LEU A 320 -21.48 -6.72 16.95
N SER A 321 -20.25 -6.33 17.27
CA SER A 321 -19.84 -4.93 17.26
C SER A 321 -19.40 -4.56 15.84
N VAL A 322 -19.95 -3.48 15.27
CA VAL A 322 -19.76 -3.10 13.87
C VAL A 322 -19.06 -1.76 13.78
N PHE A 323 -17.94 -1.73 13.06
CA PHE A 323 -17.21 -0.53 12.69
C PHE A 323 -17.28 -0.32 11.19
N TRP A 324 -17.87 0.79 10.74
CA TRP A 324 -17.94 1.19 9.33
C TRP A 324 -17.09 2.41 9.10
N TRP A 325 -16.20 2.35 8.10
CA TRP A 325 -15.40 3.48 7.64
C TRP A 325 -15.47 3.60 6.13
N SER A 326 -15.64 4.82 5.61
CA SER A 326 -15.66 5.08 4.18
C SER A 326 -14.47 5.94 3.78
N PHE A 327 -13.53 5.34 3.04
CA PHE A 327 -12.38 6.05 2.49
C PHE A 327 -12.77 6.98 1.34
N THR A 328 -13.94 6.81 0.73
CA THR A 328 -14.45 7.76 -0.27
C THR A 328 -14.87 9.08 0.35
N GLU A 329 -15.24 9.08 1.62
CA GLU A 329 -15.64 10.25 2.38
C GLU A 329 -14.48 10.86 3.17
N ARG A 330 -13.64 10.02 3.74
CA ARG A 330 -12.46 10.43 4.51
C ARG A 330 -11.27 9.55 4.14
N ALA A 331 -10.45 10.02 3.20
CA ALA A 331 -9.31 9.32 2.63
C ALA A 331 -8.04 9.47 3.49
N SER A 332 -8.14 9.19 4.79
CA SER A 332 -7.04 9.31 5.75
C SER A 332 -6.87 8.00 6.51
N ALA A 333 -5.66 7.43 6.48
CA ALA A 333 -5.30 6.28 7.28
C ALA A 333 -5.14 6.63 8.76
N ASP A 334 -4.65 7.83 9.06
CA ASP A 334 -4.47 8.30 10.43
C ASP A 334 -5.83 8.44 11.13
N ASP A 335 -6.81 9.10 10.50
CA ASP A 335 -8.18 9.25 11.05
C ASP A 335 -8.87 7.90 11.22
N PHE A 336 -8.68 7.00 10.25
CA PHE A 336 -9.20 5.63 10.34
C PHE A 336 -8.65 4.90 11.56
N LEU A 337 -7.33 4.95 11.75
CA LEU A 337 -6.66 4.24 12.87
C LEU A 337 -7.03 4.85 14.23
N GLU A 338 -7.21 6.17 14.31
CA GLU A 338 -7.70 6.83 15.53
C GLU A 338 -9.12 6.38 15.88
N ALA A 339 -10.04 6.44 14.91
CA ALA A 339 -11.43 6.02 15.11
C ALA A 339 -11.52 4.52 15.43
N ALA A 340 -10.72 3.68 14.74
CA ALA A 340 -10.67 2.25 15.00
C ALA A 340 -10.14 1.95 16.42
N LEU A 341 -9.10 2.65 16.86
CA LEU A 341 -8.54 2.52 18.20
C LEU A 341 -9.55 2.92 19.29
N ASP A 342 -10.20 4.05 19.13
CA ASP A 342 -11.27 4.51 20.04
C ASP A 342 -12.38 3.47 20.13
N PHE A 343 -12.82 2.96 18.99
CA PHE A 343 -13.89 1.96 18.92
C PHE A 343 -13.52 0.64 19.62
N VAL A 344 -12.36 0.04 19.31
CA VAL A 344 -11.97 -1.26 19.86
C VAL A 344 -11.55 -1.18 21.32
N SER A 345 -11.00 -0.03 21.76
CA SER A 345 -10.63 0.20 23.15
C SER A 345 -11.82 0.64 24.03
N GLY A 346 -12.94 1.05 23.41
CA GLY A 346 -14.10 1.65 24.08
C GLY A 346 -13.79 3.02 24.67
N GLY A 347 -12.90 3.79 24.04
CA GLY A 347 -12.45 5.11 24.46
C GLY A 347 -11.42 5.11 25.58
N ALA A 348 -10.85 3.94 25.91
CA ALA A 348 -9.92 3.81 27.05
C ALA A 348 -8.45 4.09 26.69
N ILE A 349 -8.12 4.10 25.41
CA ILE A 349 -6.78 4.37 24.89
C ILE A 349 -6.89 5.58 23.94
N ALA A 350 -6.23 6.66 24.32
CA ALA A 350 -6.21 7.85 23.47
C ALA A 350 -5.20 7.67 22.31
N PRO A 351 -5.45 8.25 21.12
CA PRO A 351 -4.49 8.23 20.02
C PRO A 351 -3.10 8.72 20.42
N GLY A 352 -3.01 9.74 21.25
CA GLY A 352 -1.75 10.28 21.80
C GLY A 352 -1.01 9.38 22.79
N ASP A 353 -1.64 8.30 23.27
CA ASP A 353 -0.96 7.25 24.08
C ASP A 353 -0.02 6.38 23.21
N LEU A 354 -0.14 6.47 21.86
CA LEU A 354 0.60 5.69 20.88
C LEU A 354 1.39 6.60 19.93
N PRO A 355 2.62 6.24 19.58
CA PRO A 355 3.55 7.16 18.93
C PRO A 355 3.22 7.46 17.46
N ASP A 356 2.59 6.52 16.74
CA ASP A 356 2.35 6.63 15.29
C ASP A 356 1.20 5.74 14.81
N GLY A 357 0.88 5.85 13.51
CA GLY A 357 -0.15 5.05 12.87
C GLY A 357 0.13 3.55 12.92
N ARG A 358 1.39 3.13 12.81
CA ARG A 358 1.76 1.73 12.93
C ARG A 358 1.49 1.18 14.33
N ALA A 359 1.90 1.90 15.36
CA ALA A 359 1.64 1.50 16.74
C ALA A 359 0.13 1.44 17.03
N ARG A 360 -0.65 2.35 16.42
CA ARG A 360 -2.12 2.31 16.46
C ARG A 360 -2.65 1.07 15.76
N ALA A 361 -2.15 0.76 14.55
CA ALA A 361 -2.52 -0.45 13.80
C ALA A 361 -2.22 -1.74 14.58
N GLU A 362 -1.02 -1.84 15.17
CA GLU A 362 -0.62 -2.97 16.00
C GLU A 362 -1.50 -3.09 17.26
N CYS A 363 -1.82 -1.97 17.90
CA CYS A 363 -2.67 -1.95 19.09
C CYS A 363 -4.11 -2.38 18.74
N VAL A 364 -4.69 -1.85 17.68
CA VAL A 364 -6.02 -2.26 17.20
C VAL A 364 -6.03 -3.75 16.91
N ALA A 365 -5.06 -4.25 16.13
CA ALA A 365 -4.97 -5.67 15.77
C ALA A 365 -4.86 -6.58 16.98
N GLY A 366 -4.06 -6.21 17.97
CA GLY A 366 -3.94 -7.00 19.20
C GLY A 366 -5.20 -6.99 20.08
N LEU A 367 -6.00 -5.92 20.02
CA LEU A 367 -7.28 -5.84 20.73
C LEU A 367 -8.41 -6.64 20.06
N LEU A 368 -8.26 -7.05 18.80
CA LEU A 368 -9.25 -7.89 18.08
C LEU A 368 -9.46 -9.26 18.74
N ASN A 369 -8.51 -9.71 19.57
CA ASN A 369 -8.61 -10.97 20.30
C ASN A 369 -9.60 -10.91 21.48
N ALA A 370 -9.85 -9.71 22.01
CA ALA A 370 -10.67 -9.53 23.21
C ALA A 370 -12.17 -9.71 22.95
N HIS A 371 -12.62 -9.38 21.74
CA HIS A 371 -14.03 -9.40 21.34
C HIS A 371 -14.14 -9.50 19.81
N PRO A 372 -15.12 -10.23 19.26
CA PRO A 372 -15.33 -10.28 17.81
C PRO A 372 -15.92 -8.96 17.29
N PHE A 373 -15.25 -8.39 16.28
CA PHE A 373 -15.67 -7.18 15.58
C PHE A 373 -15.95 -7.47 14.10
N LEU A 374 -16.87 -6.73 13.52
CA LEU A 374 -17.02 -6.61 12.07
C LEU A 374 -16.55 -5.23 11.63
N PHE A 375 -15.46 -5.18 10.90
CA PHE A 375 -14.99 -3.99 10.22
C PHE A 375 -15.55 -3.95 8.79
N VAL A 376 -16.07 -2.83 8.36
CA VAL A 376 -16.45 -2.56 6.97
C VAL A 376 -15.64 -1.37 6.48
N LEU A 377 -14.75 -1.63 5.53
CA LEU A 377 -13.87 -0.63 4.91
C LEU A 377 -14.38 -0.33 3.50
N ASP A 378 -15.17 0.72 3.37
CA ASP A 378 -15.84 1.06 2.12
C ASP A 378 -15.00 1.99 1.26
N GLY A 379 -14.87 1.66 -0.04
CA GLY A 379 -14.16 2.50 -1.01
C GLY A 379 -12.63 2.52 -0.88
N LEU A 380 -12.02 1.39 -0.55
CA LEU A 380 -10.57 1.28 -0.35
C LEU A 380 -9.75 1.71 -1.58
N GLU A 381 -10.33 1.71 -2.79
CA GLU A 381 -9.64 2.13 -4.01
C GLU A 381 -9.01 3.52 -3.93
N VAL A 382 -9.53 4.41 -3.09
CA VAL A 382 -8.96 5.75 -2.88
C VAL A 382 -7.57 5.68 -2.24
N MET A 383 -7.37 4.68 -1.38
CA MET A 383 -6.13 4.40 -0.67
C MET A 383 -5.20 3.44 -1.44
N GLN A 384 -5.57 3.01 -2.65
CA GLN A 384 -4.77 2.12 -3.50
C GLN A 384 -4.10 2.88 -4.64
N HIS A 385 -2.98 2.36 -5.13
CA HIS A 385 -2.34 2.83 -6.35
C HIS A 385 -3.22 2.52 -7.56
N GLN A 386 -3.48 3.52 -8.40
CA GLN A 386 -4.41 3.44 -9.53
C GLN A 386 -3.74 3.04 -10.86
N GLY A 387 -2.42 2.86 -10.88
CA GLY A 387 -1.70 2.48 -12.10
C GLY A 387 -0.24 2.12 -11.83
N GLY A 388 0.46 1.71 -12.90
CA GLY A 388 1.85 1.27 -12.81
C GLY A 388 2.02 -0.11 -12.16
N ASP A 389 3.26 -0.43 -11.80
CA ASP A 389 3.62 -1.73 -11.21
C ASP A 389 3.02 -1.95 -9.80
N GLU A 390 2.58 -0.89 -9.16
CA GLU A 390 1.97 -0.92 -7.82
C GLU A 390 0.44 -0.90 -7.83
N TYR A 391 -0.21 -0.97 -9.00
CA TYR A 391 -1.67 -0.98 -9.10
C TYR A 391 -2.30 -1.94 -8.10
N GLY A 392 -3.31 -1.45 -7.37
CA GLY A 392 -4.06 -2.22 -6.39
C GLY A 392 -3.38 -2.41 -5.02
N SER A 393 -2.11 -2.06 -4.87
CA SER A 393 -1.43 -2.03 -3.56
C SER A 393 -1.86 -0.81 -2.75
N VAL A 394 -1.93 -0.96 -1.43
CA VAL A 394 -2.30 0.11 -0.51
C VAL A 394 -1.17 1.15 -0.40
N LYS A 395 -1.48 2.42 -0.59
CA LYS A 395 -0.53 3.54 -0.54
C LYS A 395 0.05 3.74 0.86
N SER A 396 -0.82 3.76 1.87
CA SER A 396 -0.44 3.94 3.26
C SER A 396 0.24 2.68 3.81
N ALA A 397 1.41 2.86 4.41
CA ALA A 397 2.13 1.76 5.06
C ALA A 397 1.39 1.27 6.31
N ASP A 398 0.83 2.19 7.09
CA ASP A 398 0.17 1.88 8.35
C ASP A 398 -1.17 1.18 8.12
N LEU A 399 -1.95 1.64 7.14
CA LEU A 399 -3.18 0.96 6.73
C LEU A 399 -2.90 -0.44 6.18
N ARG A 400 -1.84 -0.61 5.42
CA ARG A 400 -1.42 -1.92 4.94
C ARG A 400 -1.00 -2.83 6.09
N ASP A 401 -0.19 -2.31 7.03
CA ASP A 401 0.22 -3.06 8.22
C ASP A 401 -1.02 -3.49 9.02
N PHE A 402 -2.01 -2.59 9.21
CA PHE A 402 -3.30 -2.94 9.80
C PHE A 402 -4.00 -4.09 9.06
N LEU A 403 -4.14 -4.00 7.74
CA LEU A 403 -4.81 -5.03 6.94
C LEU A 403 -4.08 -6.38 7.00
N THR A 404 -2.75 -6.36 6.97
CA THR A 404 -1.94 -7.59 7.08
C THR A 404 -2.00 -8.19 8.47
N PHE A 405 -2.00 -7.38 9.53
CA PHE A 405 -2.24 -7.84 10.90
C PHE A 405 -3.64 -8.40 11.06
N PHE A 406 -4.65 -7.76 10.46
CA PHE A 406 -6.02 -8.25 10.49
C PHE A 406 -6.17 -9.59 9.78
N ALA A 407 -5.38 -9.84 8.74
CA ALA A 407 -5.36 -11.12 8.03
C ALA A 407 -4.65 -12.25 8.80
N THR A 408 -4.10 -12.00 10.00
CA THR A 408 -3.49 -13.05 10.83
C THR A 408 -4.55 -13.83 11.62
N PRO A 409 -4.44 -15.17 11.75
CA PRO A 409 -5.54 -16.02 12.24
C PRO A 409 -5.74 -16.08 13.78
N ASP A 410 -5.24 -15.10 14.53
CA ASP A 410 -5.28 -15.16 16.00
C ASP A 410 -6.54 -14.58 16.64
N HIS A 411 -7.49 -14.12 15.86
CA HIS A 411 -8.71 -13.47 16.35
C HIS A 411 -9.96 -13.98 15.62
N ARG A 412 -11.15 -13.57 16.10
CA ARG A 412 -12.45 -13.93 15.54
C ARG A 412 -13.17 -12.78 14.83
N SER A 413 -12.46 -11.68 14.63
CA SER A 413 -13.00 -10.51 13.94
C SER A 413 -12.94 -10.70 12.43
N THR A 414 -13.86 -10.06 11.70
CA THR A 414 -13.93 -10.11 10.24
C THR A 414 -13.86 -8.69 9.67
N CYS A 415 -13.12 -8.53 8.57
CA CYS A 415 -13.02 -7.29 7.81
C CYS A 415 -13.64 -7.49 6.42
N LEU A 416 -14.66 -6.71 6.10
CA LEU A 416 -15.24 -6.62 4.75
C LEU A 416 -14.72 -5.36 4.07
N ILE A 417 -14.08 -5.50 2.92
CA ILE A 417 -13.54 -4.41 2.12
C ILE A 417 -14.38 -4.26 0.85
N THR A 418 -14.75 -3.03 0.48
CA THR A 418 -15.24 -2.75 -0.87
C THR A 418 -14.19 -1.96 -1.64
N THR A 419 -13.93 -2.34 -2.89
CA THR A 419 -12.90 -1.71 -3.71
C THR A 419 -13.15 -1.94 -5.20
N ARG A 420 -12.50 -1.12 -6.06
CA ARG A 420 -12.49 -1.32 -7.53
C ARG A 420 -11.30 -2.15 -8.00
N ALA A 421 -10.25 -2.22 -7.21
CA ALA A 421 -9.04 -2.95 -7.53
C ALA A 421 -8.80 -4.08 -6.50
N PRO A 422 -8.25 -5.22 -6.90
CA PRO A 422 -7.80 -6.24 -5.95
C PRO A 422 -6.87 -5.66 -4.89
N VAL A 423 -6.94 -6.19 -3.65
CA VAL A 423 -6.04 -5.76 -2.58
C VAL A 423 -4.81 -6.66 -2.60
N PHE A 424 -3.78 -6.27 -3.34
CA PHE A 424 -2.62 -7.13 -3.59
C PHE A 424 -1.77 -7.41 -2.36
N ASP A 425 -1.77 -6.50 -1.39
CA ASP A 425 -1.08 -6.72 -0.11
C ASP A 425 -1.67 -7.90 0.67
N LEU A 426 -2.91 -8.30 0.40
CA LEU A 426 -3.61 -9.40 1.08
C LEU A 426 -3.60 -10.73 0.30
N VAL A 427 -3.18 -10.73 -0.94
CA VAL A 427 -3.13 -11.95 -1.78
C VAL A 427 -2.33 -13.07 -1.14
N PRO A 428 -1.18 -12.82 -0.45
CA PRO A 428 -0.41 -13.87 0.20
C PRO A 428 -1.11 -14.56 1.39
N TYR A 429 -2.24 -14.03 1.87
CA TYR A 429 -2.90 -14.53 3.08
C TYR A 429 -4.07 -15.45 2.73
N VAL A 430 -4.05 -16.70 3.17
CA VAL A 430 -5.17 -17.67 2.97
C VAL A 430 -6.44 -17.27 3.70
N THR A 431 -6.33 -16.44 4.72
CA THR A 431 -7.45 -15.83 5.45
C THR A 431 -8.14 -14.71 4.68
N HIS A 432 -7.56 -14.29 3.54
CA HIS A 432 -8.15 -13.32 2.64
C HIS A 432 -8.94 -14.00 1.53
N ARG A 433 -10.19 -13.57 1.32
CA ARG A 433 -11.05 -14.00 0.23
C ARG A 433 -11.43 -12.81 -0.64
N GLN A 434 -11.11 -12.86 -1.91
CA GLN A 434 -11.66 -11.94 -2.90
C GLN A 434 -12.94 -12.51 -3.46
N VAL A 435 -13.95 -11.66 -3.56
CA VAL A 435 -15.25 -11.94 -4.18
C VAL A 435 -15.51 -10.88 -5.22
N ASP A 436 -15.60 -11.30 -6.47
CA ASP A 436 -15.87 -10.37 -7.57
C ASP A 436 -17.39 -10.10 -7.64
N VAL A 437 -17.74 -8.82 -7.76
CA VAL A 437 -19.11 -8.36 -7.82
C VAL A 437 -19.48 -8.13 -9.27
N ASP A 438 -20.18 -9.10 -9.85
CA ASP A 438 -20.67 -9.05 -11.23
C ASP A 438 -21.85 -8.06 -11.39
N PRO A 439 -22.19 -7.64 -12.60
CA PRO A 439 -23.45 -6.97 -12.89
C PRO A 439 -24.67 -7.79 -12.45
N LEU A 440 -25.83 -7.15 -12.35
CA LEU A 440 -27.10 -7.86 -12.15
C LEU A 440 -27.41 -8.70 -13.38
N ASP A 441 -27.87 -9.92 -13.16
CA ASP A 441 -28.43 -10.73 -14.26
C ASP A 441 -29.71 -10.11 -14.81
N THR A 442 -30.18 -10.67 -15.92
CA THR A 442 -31.34 -10.09 -16.61
C THR A 442 -32.62 -10.11 -15.74
N ASP A 443 -32.85 -11.16 -14.95
CA ASP A 443 -34.02 -11.26 -14.10
C ASP A 443 -33.95 -10.30 -12.90
N GLN A 444 -32.81 -10.22 -12.25
CA GLN A 444 -32.50 -9.26 -11.17
C GLN A 444 -32.60 -7.80 -11.67
N GLY A 445 -32.07 -7.51 -12.85
CA GLY A 445 -32.18 -6.18 -13.46
C GLY A 445 -33.63 -5.79 -13.77
N VAL A 446 -34.47 -6.72 -14.27
CA VAL A 446 -35.89 -6.48 -14.49
C VAL A 446 -36.62 -6.26 -13.17
N GLU A 447 -36.34 -7.06 -12.15
CA GLU A 447 -36.90 -6.89 -10.81
C GLU A 447 -36.53 -5.52 -10.22
N LEU A 448 -35.23 -5.09 -10.33
CA LEU A 448 -34.79 -3.76 -9.91
C LEU A 448 -35.58 -2.65 -10.61
N LEU A 449 -35.73 -2.71 -11.94
CA LEU A 449 -36.51 -1.74 -12.71
C LEU A 449 -37.95 -1.65 -12.23
N ARG A 450 -38.60 -2.79 -11.99
CA ARG A 450 -39.97 -2.84 -11.48
C ARG A 450 -40.12 -2.26 -10.08
N ASN A 451 -39.24 -2.64 -9.17
CA ASN A 451 -39.22 -2.11 -7.81
C ASN A 451 -39.00 -0.59 -7.79
N LEU A 452 -38.25 -0.07 -8.77
CA LEU A 452 -38.02 1.35 -8.96
C LEU A 452 -39.18 2.08 -9.71
N GLY A 453 -40.30 1.37 -9.98
CA GLY A 453 -41.51 1.94 -10.55
C GLY A 453 -41.53 1.99 -12.09
N VAL A 454 -40.64 1.27 -12.77
CA VAL A 454 -40.68 1.13 -14.23
C VAL A 454 -41.63 -0.02 -14.61
N PHE A 455 -42.52 0.23 -15.53
CA PHE A 455 -43.48 -0.74 -16.00
C PHE A 455 -43.52 -0.86 -17.54
N GLY A 456 -44.02 -1.99 -18.02
CA GLY A 456 -44.12 -2.28 -19.44
C GLY A 456 -43.94 -3.75 -19.77
N PRO A 457 -43.89 -4.10 -21.08
CA PRO A 457 -43.69 -5.49 -21.50
C PRO A 457 -42.36 -6.06 -20.99
N ASP A 458 -42.36 -7.30 -20.54
CA ASP A 458 -41.20 -8.01 -20.00
C ASP A 458 -40.02 -8.02 -20.98
N ALA A 459 -40.30 -8.27 -22.26
CA ALA A 459 -39.27 -8.22 -23.31
C ALA A 459 -38.56 -6.84 -23.41
N SER A 460 -39.28 -5.73 -23.18
CA SER A 460 -38.73 -4.38 -23.23
C SER A 460 -37.86 -4.10 -21.99
N LEU A 461 -38.27 -4.58 -20.81
CA LEU A 461 -37.49 -4.47 -19.60
C LEU A 461 -36.17 -5.28 -19.70
N ARG A 462 -36.27 -6.52 -20.20
CA ARG A 462 -35.09 -7.37 -20.46
C ARG A 462 -34.13 -6.73 -21.46
N GLN A 463 -34.67 -6.11 -22.50
CA GLN A 463 -33.87 -5.41 -23.48
C GLN A 463 -33.11 -4.23 -22.83
N VAL A 464 -33.77 -3.45 -21.96
CA VAL A 464 -33.12 -2.37 -21.21
C VAL A 464 -31.97 -2.90 -20.34
N VAL A 465 -32.18 -4.00 -19.60
CA VAL A 465 -31.12 -4.59 -18.77
C VAL A 465 -29.94 -5.03 -19.62
N HIS A 466 -30.21 -5.69 -20.74
CA HIS A 466 -29.18 -6.13 -21.68
C HIS A 466 -28.40 -4.94 -22.26
N ASP A 467 -29.09 -3.93 -22.79
CA ASP A 467 -28.48 -2.78 -23.45
C ASP A 467 -27.60 -1.93 -22.50
N TRP A 468 -28.00 -1.86 -21.24
CA TRP A 468 -27.26 -1.14 -20.20
C TRP A 468 -26.36 -2.05 -19.36
N GLY A 469 -26.12 -3.31 -19.82
CA GLY A 469 -25.14 -4.24 -19.29
C GLY A 469 -25.39 -4.69 -17.84
N GLY A 470 -26.62 -4.65 -17.34
CA GLY A 470 -26.96 -5.05 -15.98
C GLY A 470 -26.34 -4.19 -14.86
N HIS A 471 -25.74 -3.05 -15.20
CA HIS A 471 -25.02 -2.21 -14.24
C HIS A 471 -25.98 -1.51 -13.26
N ALA A 472 -25.91 -1.83 -11.97
CA ALA A 472 -26.91 -1.45 -10.97
C ALA A 472 -27.14 0.08 -10.86
N LEU A 473 -26.06 0.89 -10.85
CA LEU A 473 -26.19 2.34 -10.80
C LEU A 473 -26.83 2.88 -12.08
N THR A 474 -26.41 2.39 -13.24
CA THR A 474 -26.97 2.84 -14.53
C THR A 474 -28.44 2.51 -14.63
N LEU A 475 -28.84 1.28 -14.27
CA LEU A 475 -30.26 0.87 -14.25
C LEU A 475 -31.08 1.72 -13.27
N SER A 476 -30.52 2.06 -12.10
CA SER A 476 -31.17 2.94 -11.12
C SER A 476 -31.36 4.37 -11.65
N LEU A 477 -30.37 4.90 -12.38
CA LEU A 477 -30.47 6.21 -13.02
C LEU A 477 -31.48 6.19 -14.18
N VAL A 478 -31.47 5.15 -15.02
CA VAL A 478 -32.46 4.95 -16.09
C VAL A 478 -33.87 4.85 -15.52
N ALA A 479 -34.04 4.05 -14.45
CA ALA A 479 -35.35 3.93 -13.78
C ALA A 479 -35.83 5.28 -13.21
N ALA A 480 -34.94 6.00 -12.55
CA ALA A 480 -35.25 7.32 -12.01
C ALA A 480 -35.60 8.32 -13.12
N TYR A 481 -34.88 8.31 -14.26
CA TYR A 481 -35.21 9.11 -15.44
C TYR A 481 -36.60 8.79 -15.97
N LEU A 482 -36.93 7.50 -16.18
CA LEU A 482 -38.24 7.06 -16.69
C LEU A 482 -39.37 7.41 -15.72
N THR A 483 -39.18 7.23 -14.43
CA THR A 483 -40.21 7.49 -13.41
C THR A 483 -40.49 8.98 -13.23
N THR A 484 -39.44 9.81 -13.21
CA THR A 484 -39.58 11.25 -13.01
C THR A 484 -40.09 11.98 -14.25
N ARG A 485 -39.72 11.52 -15.47
CA ARG A 485 -40.04 12.21 -16.74
C ARG A 485 -41.11 11.55 -17.56
N HIS A 486 -41.28 10.23 -17.46
CA HIS A 486 -42.12 9.44 -18.30
C HIS A 486 -43.10 8.53 -17.54
N HIS A 487 -43.36 8.87 -16.26
CA HIS A 487 -44.28 8.11 -15.39
C HIS A 487 -43.95 6.61 -15.30
N GLY A 488 -42.70 6.20 -15.57
CA GLY A 488 -42.24 4.81 -15.48
C GLY A 488 -42.45 3.95 -16.72
N ASP A 489 -42.91 4.49 -17.85
CA ASP A 489 -43.10 3.70 -19.09
C ASP A 489 -41.78 3.35 -19.76
N VAL A 490 -41.40 2.06 -19.74
CA VAL A 490 -40.17 1.54 -20.33
C VAL A 490 -40.03 1.81 -21.84
N ARG A 491 -41.12 1.96 -22.59
CA ARG A 491 -41.08 2.27 -24.02
C ARG A 491 -40.45 3.63 -24.31
N ARG A 492 -40.38 4.51 -23.34
CA ARG A 492 -39.76 5.82 -23.42
C ARG A 492 -38.25 5.81 -23.22
N VAL A 493 -37.65 4.64 -22.97
CA VAL A 493 -36.16 4.51 -22.89
C VAL A 493 -35.51 4.93 -24.21
N THR A 494 -36.21 4.88 -25.34
CA THR A 494 -35.70 5.36 -26.63
C THR A 494 -35.42 6.87 -26.68
N SER A 495 -35.85 7.64 -25.67
CA SER A 495 -35.43 9.04 -25.50
C SER A 495 -34.00 9.17 -24.96
N LEU A 496 -33.44 8.12 -24.38
CA LEU A 496 -32.02 8.07 -24.01
C LEU A 496 -31.16 7.68 -25.23
N PRO A 497 -29.88 8.11 -25.26
CA PRO A 497 -28.95 7.69 -26.32
C PRO A 497 -28.85 6.18 -26.35
N THR A 498 -28.81 5.58 -27.56
CA THR A 498 -28.67 4.13 -27.72
C THR A 498 -27.35 3.68 -27.05
N PRO A 499 -27.42 2.81 -26.03
CA PRO A 499 -26.22 2.31 -25.38
C PRO A 499 -25.48 1.35 -26.29
N ASP A 500 -24.15 1.35 -26.19
CA ASP A 500 -23.30 0.31 -26.76
C ASP A 500 -22.80 -0.54 -25.60
N PRO A 501 -23.21 -1.82 -25.51
CA PRO A 501 -22.85 -2.68 -24.39
C PRO A 501 -21.34 -2.96 -24.27
N HIS A 502 -20.56 -2.65 -25.31
CA HIS A 502 -19.10 -2.81 -25.32
C HIS A 502 -18.35 -1.58 -24.79
N LEU A 503 -19.06 -0.48 -24.51
CA LEU A 503 -18.41 0.70 -23.92
C LEU A 503 -18.07 0.48 -22.44
N PRO A 504 -17.01 1.13 -21.95
CA PRO A 504 -16.72 1.17 -20.53
C PRO A 504 -17.92 1.67 -19.71
N ARG A 505 -18.14 1.09 -18.55
CA ARG A 505 -19.35 1.31 -17.72
C ARG A 505 -19.48 2.75 -17.20
N ASP A 506 -18.39 3.41 -16.92
CA ASP A 506 -18.36 4.84 -16.57
C ASP A 506 -18.86 5.74 -17.71
N VAL A 507 -18.60 5.35 -18.96
CA VAL A 507 -19.15 6.03 -20.15
C VAL A 507 -20.66 5.89 -20.23
N LEU A 508 -21.20 4.72 -19.89
CA LEU A 508 -22.67 4.50 -19.82
C LEU A 508 -23.33 5.38 -18.76
N VAL A 509 -22.74 5.44 -17.56
CA VAL A 509 -23.21 6.33 -16.48
C VAL A 509 -23.18 7.79 -16.94
N ARG A 510 -22.09 8.25 -17.55
CA ARG A 510 -21.95 9.63 -18.06
C ARG A 510 -23.02 9.98 -19.10
N ARG A 511 -23.38 9.05 -19.98
CA ARG A 511 -24.44 9.28 -20.98
C ARG A 511 -25.79 9.53 -20.33
N VAL A 512 -26.18 8.72 -19.34
CA VAL A 512 -27.43 8.95 -18.60
C VAL A 512 -27.38 10.28 -17.87
N LEU A 513 -26.27 10.62 -17.25
CA LEU A 513 -26.10 11.89 -16.55
C LEU A 513 -26.14 13.10 -17.48
N GLN A 514 -25.68 12.97 -18.75
CA GLN A 514 -25.80 14.02 -19.76
C GLN A 514 -27.28 14.35 -20.06
N GLU A 515 -28.12 13.32 -20.26
CA GLU A 515 -29.56 13.50 -20.47
C GLU A 515 -30.27 14.07 -19.22
N TYR A 516 -29.85 13.61 -18.04
CA TYR A 516 -30.30 14.20 -16.80
C TYR A 516 -29.95 15.69 -16.71
N ASN A 517 -28.71 16.04 -16.97
CA ASN A 517 -28.24 17.43 -16.93
C ASN A 517 -29.02 18.31 -17.92
N ALA A 518 -29.32 17.80 -19.11
CA ALA A 518 -30.13 18.51 -20.09
C ALA A 518 -31.59 18.74 -19.60
N SER A 519 -32.08 17.87 -18.73
CA SER A 519 -33.45 17.88 -18.22
C SER A 519 -33.63 18.60 -16.87
N LEU A 520 -32.56 18.91 -16.17
CA LEU A 520 -32.60 19.65 -14.89
C LEU A 520 -33.02 21.12 -15.08
N SER A 521 -33.69 21.67 -14.07
CA SER A 521 -33.87 23.12 -13.98
C SER A 521 -32.53 23.87 -13.84
N SER A 522 -32.54 25.15 -14.09
CA SER A 522 -31.33 25.97 -13.92
C SER A 522 -30.85 25.97 -12.48
N GLU A 523 -31.78 25.95 -11.51
CA GLU A 523 -31.50 25.92 -10.08
C GLU A 523 -30.88 24.57 -9.66
N GLU A 524 -31.46 23.45 -10.10
CA GLU A 524 -30.97 22.12 -9.80
C GLU A 524 -29.57 21.89 -10.38
N ARG A 525 -29.36 22.33 -11.62
CA ARG A 525 -28.05 22.24 -12.29
C ARG A 525 -27.01 23.09 -11.54
N THR A 526 -27.34 24.34 -11.24
CA THR A 526 -26.46 25.22 -10.47
C THR A 526 -26.16 24.65 -9.10
N PHE A 527 -27.15 24.03 -8.44
CA PHE A 527 -26.94 23.39 -7.16
C PHE A 527 -25.93 22.22 -7.29
N LEU A 528 -26.12 21.32 -8.25
CA LEU A 528 -25.25 20.15 -8.45
C LEU A 528 -23.82 20.53 -8.84
N GLU A 529 -23.67 21.50 -9.75
CA GLU A 529 -22.36 22.02 -10.14
C GLU A 529 -21.62 22.62 -8.93
N ARG A 530 -22.32 23.37 -8.10
CA ARG A 530 -21.73 23.99 -6.92
C ARG A 530 -21.49 22.98 -5.80
N TYR A 531 -22.41 22.05 -5.59
CA TYR A 531 -22.26 21.03 -4.57
C TYR A 531 -21.12 20.03 -4.87
N SER A 532 -20.84 19.78 -6.14
CA SER A 532 -19.84 18.81 -6.57
C SER A 532 -18.40 19.13 -6.15
N VAL A 533 -18.09 20.37 -5.74
CA VAL A 533 -16.75 20.74 -5.25
C VAL A 533 -16.45 20.19 -3.85
N PHE A 534 -17.46 19.83 -3.07
CA PHE A 534 -17.27 19.28 -1.73
C PHE A 534 -16.94 17.79 -1.78
N ARG A 535 -15.92 17.40 -1.01
CA ARG A 535 -15.47 16.01 -0.90
C ARG A 535 -16.25 15.24 0.15
N THR A 536 -16.62 15.93 1.23
CA THR A 536 -17.30 15.38 2.40
C THR A 536 -18.81 15.65 2.37
N PRO A 537 -19.64 14.83 3.02
CA PRO A 537 -21.06 15.07 3.16
C PRO A 537 -21.33 16.39 3.92
N MET A 538 -22.14 17.25 3.34
CA MET A 538 -22.39 18.58 3.86
C MET A 538 -23.67 18.65 4.69
N PRO A 539 -23.65 19.35 5.84
CA PRO A 539 -24.87 19.68 6.57
C PRO A 539 -25.72 20.69 5.79
N ASP A 540 -27.01 20.67 6.02
CA ASP A 540 -27.96 21.53 5.31
C ASP A 540 -27.67 23.03 5.45
N GLU A 541 -27.05 23.44 6.56
CA GLU A 541 -26.72 24.87 6.83
C GLU A 541 -25.58 25.35 5.91
N ALA A 542 -24.64 24.52 5.59
CA ALA A 542 -23.55 24.83 4.66
C ALA A 542 -24.05 25.10 3.23
N LEU A 543 -25.18 24.51 2.86
CA LEU A 543 -25.76 24.66 1.53
C LEU A 543 -26.23 26.09 1.27
N ARG A 544 -26.53 26.90 2.31
CA ARG A 544 -26.88 28.31 2.19
C ARG A 544 -25.74 29.14 1.60
N LEU A 545 -24.51 28.78 1.91
CA LEU A 545 -23.31 29.48 1.45
C LEU A 545 -22.95 29.17 0.00
N ILE A 546 -23.39 28.01 -0.47
CA ILE A 546 -23.19 27.58 -1.85
C ILE A 546 -24.07 28.35 -2.83
N LEU A 547 -25.24 28.82 -2.37
CA LEU A 547 -26.27 29.50 -3.16
C LEU A 547 -26.60 30.94 -2.66
N PRO A 548 -25.62 31.81 -2.39
CA PRO A 548 -25.89 33.13 -1.80
C PRO A 548 -26.66 34.07 -2.76
N GLU A 549 -26.66 33.79 -4.05
CA GLU A 549 -27.33 34.61 -5.06
C GLU A 549 -28.78 34.16 -5.33
N ALA A 550 -29.20 33.09 -4.66
CA ALA A 550 -30.56 32.61 -4.80
C ALA A 550 -31.53 33.59 -4.09
N PRO A 551 -32.67 33.96 -4.71
CA PRO A 551 -33.62 34.95 -4.15
C PRO A 551 -34.13 34.53 -2.77
N TRP A 552 -34.12 33.24 -2.46
CA TRP A 552 -34.57 32.65 -1.19
C TRP A 552 -33.50 32.63 -0.09
N ALA A 553 -32.27 33.09 -0.35
CA ALA A 553 -31.17 33.01 0.64
C ALA A 553 -31.40 33.97 1.82
N GLU A 554 -32.27 35.00 1.67
CA GLU A 554 -32.54 35.99 2.68
C GLU A 554 -33.76 35.66 3.57
N ALA A 555 -34.65 34.73 3.15
CA ALA A 555 -35.86 34.34 3.88
C ALA A 555 -35.86 32.87 4.29
N ASP A 556 -35.91 32.62 5.60
CA ASP A 556 -35.79 31.22 6.13
C ASP A 556 -36.90 30.26 5.65
N GLU A 557 -38.14 30.75 5.52
CA GLU A 557 -39.26 29.89 5.05
C GLU A 557 -39.17 29.62 3.55
N GLU A 558 -38.83 30.60 2.72
CA GLU A 558 -38.67 30.42 1.28
C GLU A 558 -37.49 29.54 0.94
N TRP A 559 -36.39 29.67 1.67
CA TRP A 559 -35.24 28.77 1.58
C TRP A 559 -35.63 27.33 1.86
N GLN A 560 -36.35 27.08 2.95
CA GLN A 560 -36.80 25.74 3.32
C GLN A 560 -37.71 25.11 2.25
N GLN A 561 -38.60 25.91 1.66
CA GLN A 561 -39.49 25.43 0.59
C GLN A 561 -38.72 25.13 -0.71
N ALA A 562 -37.84 26.02 -1.16
CA ALA A 562 -37.04 25.84 -2.37
C ALA A 562 -36.07 24.66 -2.22
N ARG A 563 -35.37 24.59 -1.08
CA ARG A 563 -34.51 23.44 -0.75
C ARG A 563 -35.28 22.12 -0.80
N THR A 564 -36.45 22.07 -0.16
CA THR A 564 -37.29 20.88 -0.13
C THR A 564 -37.72 20.46 -1.53
N ALA A 565 -37.99 21.39 -2.42
CA ALA A 565 -38.36 21.09 -3.80
C ALA A 565 -37.18 20.52 -4.60
N ILE A 566 -36.00 21.17 -4.56
CA ILE A 566 -34.78 20.72 -5.22
C ILE A 566 -34.38 19.33 -4.69
N PHE A 567 -34.26 19.19 -3.37
CA PHE A 567 -33.85 17.92 -2.77
C PHE A 567 -34.83 16.79 -3.01
N ARG A 568 -36.14 17.05 -2.98
CA ARG A 568 -37.14 16.02 -3.27
C ARG A 568 -36.95 15.44 -4.67
N HIS A 569 -36.68 16.31 -5.66
CA HIS A 569 -36.43 15.86 -7.02
C HIS A 569 -35.08 15.16 -7.17
N LEU A 570 -33.98 15.72 -6.64
CA LEU A 570 -32.64 15.13 -6.74
C LEU A 570 -32.49 13.82 -5.94
N LEU A 571 -33.18 13.68 -4.81
CA LEU A 571 -33.29 12.44 -4.05
C LEU A 571 -34.11 11.39 -4.81
N ALA A 572 -35.25 11.81 -5.40
CA ALA A 572 -36.07 10.92 -6.24
C ALA A 572 -35.28 10.46 -7.49
N ALA A 573 -34.50 11.37 -8.06
CA ALA A 573 -33.59 11.08 -9.17
C ALA A 573 -32.35 10.27 -8.77
N ARG A 574 -32.12 10.01 -7.48
CA ARG A 574 -30.98 9.28 -6.93
C ARG A 574 -29.61 9.89 -7.24
N ILE A 575 -29.58 11.16 -7.62
CA ILE A 575 -28.37 11.91 -7.91
C ILE A 575 -27.65 12.29 -6.60
N VAL A 576 -28.43 12.65 -5.57
CA VAL A 576 -27.95 12.84 -4.21
C VAL A 576 -28.58 11.85 -3.25
N ARG A 577 -27.91 11.58 -2.14
CA ARG A 577 -28.38 10.69 -1.07
C ARG A 577 -28.22 11.42 0.26
N ARG A 578 -28.83 10.86 1.31
CA ARG A 578 -28.53 11.26 2.69
C ARG A 578 -27.79 10.16 3.41
N ASP A 579 -26.85 10.54 4.26
CA ASP A 579 -26.21 9.63 5.20
C ASP A 579 -27.07 9.40 6.45
N THR A 580 -26.58 8.58 7.38
CA THR A 580 -27.25 8.25 8.65
C THR A 580 -27.39 9.46 9.57
N SER A 581 -26.56 10.49 9.42
CA SER A 581 -26.62 11.76 10.18
C SER A 581 -27.50 12.82 9.50
N GLY A 582 -28.09 12.48 8.34
CA GLY A 582 -28.95 13.39 7.59
C GLY A 582 -28.21 14.38 6.69
N ARG A 583 -26.87 14.27 6.59
CA ARG A 583 -26.06 15.10 5.69
C ARG A 583 -26.26 14.66 4.24
N THR A 584 -26.12 15.60 3.31
CA THR A 584 -26.27 15.32 1.88
C THR A 584 -24.96 14.74 1.34
N GLN A 585 -25.10 13.73 0.49
CA GLN A 585 -23.99 13.00 -0.12
C GLN A 585 -24.24 12.77 -1.61
N MET A 586 -23.20 12.80 -2.43
CA MET A 586 -23.24 12.53 -3.86
C MET A 586 -22.32 11.36 -4.20
N HIS A 587 -22.81 10.44 -5.06
CA HIS A 587 -21.97 9.34 -5.51
C HIS A 587 -20.73 9.87 -6.27
N PRO A 588 -19.51 9.34 -6.06
CA PRO A 588 -18.29 9.88 -6.68
C PRO A 588 -18.37 10.04 -8.20
N LEU A 589 -18.90 9.06 -8.94
CA LEU A 589 -19.07 9.16 -10.40
C LEU A 589 -20.01 10.29 -10.82
N VAL A 590 -21.03 10.58 -10.01
CA VAL A 590 -21.98 11.70 -10.25
C VAL A 590 -21.29 13.02 -9.94
N ARG A 591 -20.56 13.09 -8.84
CA ARG A 591 -19.76 14.27 -8.45
C ARG A 591 -18.74 14.64 -9.52
N ASP A 592 -17.96 13.67 -10.00
CA ASP A 592 -16.93 13.85 -11.03
C ASP A 592 -17.54 14.36 -12.35
N PHE A 593 -18.75 13.91 -12.68
CA PHE A 593 -19.48 14.41 -13.84
C PHE A 593 -19.83 15.90 -13.68
N PHE A 594 -20.45 16.32 -12.56
CA PHE A 594 -20.88 17.69 -12.35
C PHE A 594 -19.73 18.67 -12.10
N VAL A 595 -18.61 18.22 -11.49
CA VAL A 595 -17.38 19.04 -11.41
C VAL A 595 -16.88 19.46 -12.81
N GLN A 596 -17.02 18.57 -13.80
CA GLN A 596 -16.60 18.85 -15.18
C GLN A 596 -17.60 19.74 -15.95
N GLN A 597 -18.86 19.87 -15.48
CA GLN A 597 -19.89 20.72 -16.09
C GLN A 597 -19.83 22.19 -15.63
N ALA A 598 -19.05 22.52 -14.57
CA ALA A 598 -18.95 23.87 -14.06
C ALA A 598 -18.63 24.90 -15.17
N ALA A 599 -19.39 25.97 -15.23
CA ALA A 599 -19.49 26.89 -16.38
C ALA A 599 -18.16 27.60 -16.76
N SER A 600 -17.24 27.77 -15.80
CA SER A 600 -15.90 28.33 -16.04
C SER A 600 -14.95 28.04 -14.89
N ASP A 601 -13.65 28.09 -15.15
CA ASP A 601 -12.61 27.97 -14.13
C ASP A 601 -12.72 29.06 -13.05
N ASP A 602 -13.12 30.27 -13.41
CA ASP A 602 -13.28 31.39 -12.48
C ASP A 602 -14.48 31.16 -11.54
N ALA A 603 -15.59 30.63 -12.06
CA ALA A 603 -16.75 30.29 -11.24
C ALA A 603 -16.40 29.18 -10.24
N ARG A 604 -15.65 28.16 -10.68
CA ARG A 604 -15.16 27.08 -9.81
C ARG A 604 -14.21 27.60 -8.72
N ARG A 605 -13.26 28.46 -9.05
CA ARG A 605 -12.37 29.12 -8.09
C ARG A 605 -13.14 29.97 -7.06
N ALA A 606 -14.17 30.69 -7.50
CA ALA A 606 -15.01 31.45 -6.59
C ALA A 606 -15.78 30.55 -5.62
N LEU A 607 -16.24 29.38 -6.06
CA LEU A 607 -16.88 28.39 -5.19
C LEU A 607 -15.92 27.83 -4.16
N HIS A 608 -14.72 27.46 -4.56
CA HIS A 608 -13.69 26.99 -3.64
C HIS A 608 -13.34 28.06 -2.60
N ARG A 609 -13.28 29.34 -2.99
CA ARG A 609 -13.06 30.44 -2.03
C ARG A 609 -14.17 30.53 -0.98
N ARG A 610 -15.43 30.43 -1.38
CA ARG A 610 -16.56 30.42 -0.43
C ARG A 610 -16.56 29.21 0.48
N ALA A 611 -16.21 28.04 -0.06
CA ALA A 611 -16.06 26.83 0.74
C ALA A 611 -14.93 26.95 1.77
N MET A 612 -13.78 27.53 1.38
CA MET A 612 -12.69 27.86 2.30
C MET A 612 -13.16 28.76 3.43
N GLU A 613 -13.86 29.88 3.10
CA GLU A 613 -14.39 30.82 4.08
C GLU A 613 -15.37 30.13 5.05
N TYR A 614 -16.20 29.21 4.55
CA TYR A 614 -17.10 28.41 5.38
C TYR A 614 -16.32 27.54 6.39
N TYR A 615 -15.39 26.73 5.93
CA TYR A 615 -14.63 25.85 6.82
C TYR A 615 -13.78 26.64 7.83
N LEU A 616 -13.24 27.80 7.45
CA LEU A 616 -12.55 28.69 8.40
C LEU A 616 -13.50 29.24 9.45
N SER A 617 -14.78 29.53 9.09
CA SER A 617 -15.78 30.02 10.04
C SER A 617 -16.30 28.98 11.02
N THR A 618 -16.27 27.69 10.62
CA THR A 618 -16.70 26.56 11.45
C THR A 618 -15.56 25.97 12.26
N SER A 619 -14.31 26.21 11.85
CA SER A 619 -13.12 25.73 12.54
C SER A 619 -13.07 26.26 13.99
N ARG A 620 -12.81 25.35 14.93
CA ARG A 620 -12.74 25.66 16.37
C ARG A 620 -11.55 26.59 16.69
N PRO A 621 -11.69 27.49 17.66
CA PRO A 621 -10.56 28.32 18.10
C PRO A 621 -9.44 27.48 18.75
N ASP A 622 -8.22 27.97 18.67
CA ASP A 622 -6.92 27.29 18.90
C ASP A 622 -6.69 26.68 20.30
N VAL A 623 -7.58 26.87 21.24
CA VAL A 623 -7.32 26.66 22.68
C VAL A 623 -7.35 25.18 23.12
N SER A 624 -7.77 24.23 22.29
CA SER A 624 -7.92 22.82 22.71
C SER A 624 -7.83 21.79 21.58
N ARG A 625 -6.92 21.96 20.62
CA ARG A 625 -6.75 21.02 19.52
C ARG A 625 -5.86 19.87 19.95
N HIS A 626 -6.46 18.69 20.14
CA HIS A 626 -5.75 17.50 20.56
C HIS A 626 -5.96 16.31 19.64
N THR A 627 -6.85 16.43 18.63
CA THR A 627 -7.19 15.34 17.70
C THR A 627 -7.21 15.84 16.26
N LEU A 628 -7.10 14.90 15.31
CA LEU A 628 -7.25 15.21 13.88
C LEU A 628 -8.66 15.70 13.54
N GLU A 629 -9.70 15.23 14.23
CA GLU A 629 -11.08 15.69 14.06
C GLU A 629 -11.22 17.18 14.30
N ASP A 630 -10.49 17.74 15.28
CA ASP A 630 -10.50 19.19 15.55
C ASP A 630 -9.87 20.02 14.44
N LEU A 631 -9.00 19.41 13.61
CA LEU A 631 -8.31 20.05 12.49
C LEU A 631 -9.02 19.85 11.14
N GLU A 632 -10.05 19.00 11.05
CA GLU A 632 -10.70 18.61 9.78
C GLU A 632 -11.17 19.84 8.98
N ASP A 633 -11.84 20.81 9.64
CA ASP A 633 -12.30 22.03 8.97
C ASP A 633 -11.14 22.85 8.39
N VAL A 634 -9.98 22.87 9.05
CA VAL A 634 -8.80 23.59 8.56
C VAL A 634 -8.16 22.84 7.38
N VAL A 635 -8.11 21.50 7.44
CA VAL A 635 -7.64 20.67 6.32
C VAL A 635 -8.51 20.89 5.07
N GLU A 636 -9.83 20.90 5.21
CA GLU A 636 -10.74 21.19 4.11
C GLU A 636 -10.58 22.65 3.62
N ALA A 637 -10.38 23.62 4.53
CA ALA A 637 -10.10 24.99 4.14
C ALA A 637 -8.83 25.13 3.28
N VAL A 638 -7.76 24.42 3.64
CA VAL A 638 -6.51 24.37 2.84
C VAL A 638 -6.76 23.77 1.46
N HIS A 639 -7.47 22.63 1.39
CA HIS A 639 -7.87 22.04 0.11
C HIS A 639 -8.62 23.03 -0.78
N HIS A 640 -9.60 23.71 -0.23
CA HIS A 640 -10.38 24.67 -0.99
C HIS A 640 -9.59 25.96 -1.32
N ALA A 641 -8.63 26.36 -0.50
CA ALA A 641 -7.72 27.46 -0.83
C ALA A 641 -6.86 27.10 -2.06
N CYS A 642 -6.31 25.88 -2.10
CA CYS A 642 -5.59 25.37 -3.26
C CYS A 642 -6.49 25.27 -4.50
N GLY A 643 -7.72 24.75 -4.35
CA GLY A 643 -8.73 24.70 -5.42
C GLY A 643 -9.13 26.07 -5.96
N ALA A 644 -9.09 27.12 -5.11
CA ALA A 644 -9.30 28.50 -5.50
C ALA A 644 -8.09 29.13 -6.21
N GLY A 645 -6.95 28.45 -6.27
CA GLY A 645 -5.68 28.95 -6.80
C GLY A 645 -4.94 29.88 -5.82
N LEU A 646 -5.30 29.86 -4.53
CA LEU A 646 -4.72 30.70 -3.47
C LEU A 646 -3.61 29.94 -2.72
N HIS A 647 -2.64 29.36 -3.45
CA HIS A 647 -1.65 28.44 -2.87
C HIS A 647 -0.76 29.11 -1.82
N ASP A 648 -0.38 30.38 -1.97
CA ASP A 648 0.41 31.08 -0.97
C ASP A 648 -0.39 31.26 0.34
N HIS A 649 -1.67 31.67 0.25
CA HIS A 649 -2.57 31.73 1.41
C HIS A 649 -2.82 30.35 2.04
N ALA A 650 -2.95 29.30 1.23
CA ALA A 650 -3.04 27.93 1.71
C ALA A 650 -1.79 27.53 2.51
N CYS A 651 -0.61 27.95 2.06
CA CYS A 651 0.66 27.73 2.77
C CYS A 651 0.67 28.44 4.14
N ASP A 652 0.20 29.68 4.20
CA ASP A 652 0.06 30.42 5.46
C ASP A 652 -0.89 29.69 6.42
N LEU A 653 -2.04 29.18 5.93
CA LEU A 653 -2.99 28.41 6.73
C LEU A 653 -2.38 27.12 7.28
N VAL A 654 -1.59 26.40 6.48
CA VAL A 654 -0.87 25.22 6.97
C VAL A 654 0.09 25.59 8.08
N HIS A 655 0.92 26.60 7.85
CA HIS A 655 1.93 27.03 8.81
C HIS A 655 1.29 27.55 10.11
N GLU A 656 0.28 28.39 10.02
CA GLU A 656 -0.32 29.05 11.19
C GLU A 656 -1.31 28.16 11.94
N ARG A 657 -2.08 27.32 11.22
CA ARG A 657 -3.25 26.63 11.78
C ARG A 657 -3.07 25.12 11.92
N LEU A 658 -2.32 24.45 11.04
CA LEU A 658 -2.05 23.00 11.11
C LEU A 658 -0.73 22.71 11.80
N TYR A 659 0.26 23.59 11.65
CA TYR A 659 1.57 23.44 12.29
C TYR A 659 1.72 24.26 13.56
N GLU A 660 0.99 25.37 13.69
CA GLU A 660 1.16 26.35 14.77
C GLU A 660 2.62 26.84 14.86
N GLY A 661 3.18 27.19 13.69
CA GLY A 661 4.58 27.58 13.56
C GLY A 661 5.54 26.43 13.88
N ASP A 662 6.54 26.69 14.69
CA ASP A 662 7.58 25.72 15.05
C ASP A 662 7.10 24.58 15.95
N ARG A 663 5.88 24.64 16.49
CA ARG A 663 5.28 23.59 17.29
C ARG A 663 5.13 22.29 16.49
N GLY A 664 4.77 22.40 15.21
CA GLY A 664 4.60 21.25 14.33
C GLY A 664 3.45 20.34 14.76
N LEU A 665 2.31 20.93 15.19
CA LEU A 665 1.17 20.23 15.77
C LEU A 665 0.79 18.96 14.98
N LEU A 666 0.62 19.07 13.64
CA LEU A 666 0.16 17.95 12.81
C LEU A 666 1.17 16.79 12.74
N THR A 667 2.47 17.10 12.64
CA THR A 667 3.51 16.09 12.42
C THR A 667 4.26 15.68 13.69
N ARG A 668 4.55 16.62 14.62
CA ARG A 668 5.35 16.34 15.81
C ARG A 668 4.51 15.91 17.01
N GLU A 669 3.29 16.44 17.17
CA GLU A 669 2.43 16.09 18.29
C GLU A 669 1.42 14.99 17.92
N LEU A 670 0.71 15.15 16.79
CA LEU A 670 -0.29 14.19 16.34
C LEU A 670 0.31 13.02 15.54
N ASN A 671 1.56 13.14 15.07
CA ASN A 671 2.24 12.14 14.24
C ASN A 671 1.40 11.71 13.01
N ALA A 672 0.68 12.66 12.40
CA ALA A 672 -0.26 12.45 11.30
C ALA A 672 0.43 12.68 9.94
N TYR A 673 1.45 11.89 9.65
CA TYR A 673 2.29 12.08 8.46
C TYR A 673 1.55 11.80 7.15
N GLU A 674 0.63 10.84 7.12
CA GLU A 674 -0.20 10.56 5.93
C GLU A 674 -1.15 11.72 5.66
N THR A 675 -1.78 12.27 6.70
CA THR A 675 -2.66 13.45 6.59
C THR A 675 -1.88 14.67 6.13
N ALA A 676 -0.69 14.92 6.72
CA ALA A 676 0.18 16.00 6.29
C ALA A 676 0.58 15.86 4.81
N LEU A 677 0.94 14.66 4.39
CA LEU A 677 1.30 14.37 3.00
C LEU A 677 0.12 14.59 2.05
N ALA A 678 -1.09 14.23 2.46
CA ALA A 678 -2.31 14.47 1.68
C ALA A 678 -2.61 15.98 1.55
N VAL A 679 -2.46 16.74 2.65
CA VAL A 679 -2.58 18.21 2.63
C VAL A 679 -1.56 18.83 1.69
N PHE A 680 -0.30 18.43 1.78
CA PHE A 680 0.74 18.95 0.88
C PHE A 680 0.52 18.55 -0.58
N ALA A 681 -0.09 17.42 -0.87
CA ALA A 681 -0.39 17.00 -2.25
C ALA A 681 -1.28 17.99 -2.99
N ASP A 682 -2.18 18.71 -2.29
CA ASP A 682 -3.05 19.74 -2.88
C ASP A 682 -2.25 20.94 -3.44
N PHE A 683 -1.02 21.15 -3.00
CA PHE A 683 -0.13 22.18 -3.54
C PHE A 683 0.51 21.81 -4.88
N TYR A 684 0.39 20.56 -5.32
CA TYR A 684 1.06 20.07 -6.53
C TYR A 684 0.07 19.89 -7.69
N PRO A 685 0.49 20.11 -8.94
CA PRO A 685 -0.35 19.84 -10.10
C PRO A 685 -0.82 18.38 -10.09
N LYS A 686 -2.13 18.15 -10.00
CA LYS A 686 -2.77 16.82 -9.92
C LYS A 686 -2.30 15.94 -8.72
N GLY A 687 -1.80 16.55 -7.66
CA GLY A 687 -1.26 15.81 -6.50
C GLY A 687 0.08 15.10 -6.77
N GLU A 688 0.74 15.37 -7.89
CA GLU A 688 1.99 14.71 -8.27
C GLU A 688 3.19 15.32 -7.51
N LEU A 689 3.57 14.75 -6.37
CA LEU A 689 4.71 15.19 -5.54
C LEU A 689 6.05 15.23 -6.28
N SER A 690 6.14 14.60 -7.46
CA SER A 690 7.31 14.67 -8.35
C SER A 690 7.49 16.02 -9.04
N ARG A 691 6.48 16.90 -9.03
CA ARG A 691 6.50 18.24 -9.61
C ARG A 691 6.90 19.31 -8.60
N HIS A 692 6.87 20.57 -9.00
CA HIS A 692 7.05 21.71 -8.08
C HIS A 692 5.70 22.14 -7.52
N PRO A 693 5.63 22.51 -6.23
CA PRO A 693 4.42 23.08 -5.64
C PRO A 693 4.09 24.44 -6.27
N LEU A 694 2.80 24.76 -6.31
CA LEU A 694 2.24 25.91 -7.02
C LEU A 694 2.34 27.24 -6.25
N VAL A 695 3.04 27.29 -5.12
CA VAL A 695 3.32 28.52 -4.40
C VAL A 695 4.26 29.43 -5.17
N THR A 696 4.10 30.73 -5.03
CA THR A 696 4.90 31.73 -5.76
C THR A 696 6.21 32.05 -5.03
N ASP A 697 6.20 32.09 -3.70
CA ASP A 697 7.39 32.34 -2.89
C ASP A 697 8.36 31.16 -2.91
N GLY A 698 9.65 31.45 -3.12
CA GLY A 698 10.68 30.43 -3.22
C GLY A 698 11.02 29.78 -1.89
N THR A 699 10.92 30.50 -0.78
CA THR A 699 11.16 29.96 0.57
C THR A 699 10.05 29.01 0.96
N SER A 700 8.77 29.41 0.74
CA SER A 700 7.60 28.55 0.95
C SER A 700 7.65 27.31 0.08
N ARG A 701 8.15 27.42 -1.16
CA ARG A 701 8.38 26.26 -2.05
C ARG A 701 9.39 25.29 -1.47
N GLY A 702 10.49 25.79 -0.94
CA GLY A 702 11.52 25.00 -0.26
C GLY A 702 10.95 24.31 0.97
N TRP A 703 10.22 25.06 1.81
CA TRP A 703 9.60 24.55 3.03
C TRP A 703 8.59 23.41 2.76
N ILE A 704 7.65 23.59 1.83
CA ILE A 704 6.70 22.54 1.45
C ILE A 704 7.43 21.26 1.01
N GLN A 705 8.47 21.40 0.19
CA GLN A 705 9.24 20.24 -0.28
C GLN A 705 10.04 19.57 0.84
N HIS A 706 10.51 20.36 1.80
CA HIS A 706 11.17 19.85 3.01
C HIS A 706 10.19 19.05 3.89
N GLU A 707 9.01 19.59 4.16
CA GLU A 707 7.98 18.91 4.96
C GLU A 707 7.48 17.62 4.27
N VAL A 708 7.28 17.66 2.95
CA VAL A 708 6.99 16.45 2.15
C VAL A 708 8.09 15.41 2.31
N ALA A 709 9.36 15.82 2.26
CA ALA A 709 10.48 14.90 2.43
C ALA A 709 10.51 14.29 3.85
N MET A 710 10.24 15.08 4.88
CA MET A 710 10.16 14.62 6.26
C MET A 710 9.03 13.62 6.45
N CYS A 711 7.83 13.91 5.93
CA CYS A 711 6.70 12.98 5.99
C CYS A 711 7.03 11.65 5.29
N LEU A 712 7.60 11.70 4.08
CA LEU A 712 8.01 10.52 3.33
C LEU A 712 9.07 9.70 4.07
N GLN A 713 10.02 10.36 4.73
CA GLN A 713 11.04 9.69 5.53
C GLN A 713 10.44 8.97 6.73
N MET A 714 9.53 9.62 7.47
CA MET A 714 8.84 9.01 8.61
C MET A 714 7.98 7.82 8.19
N LEU A 715 7.36 7.89 7.02
CA LEU A 715 6.60 6.77 6.42
C LEU A 715 7.49 5.66 5.83
N GLY A 716 8.83 5.78 5.90
CA GLY A 716 9.77 4.79 5.38
C GLY A 716 9.91 4.80 3.84
N ARG A 717 9.46 5.86 3.16
CA ARG A 717 9.56 6.05 1.69
C ARG A 717 10.86 6.78 1.33
N LEU A 718 12.02 6.22 1.73
CA LEU A 718 13.31 6.92 1.71
C LEU A 718 13.74 7.42 0.32
N ARG A 719 13.45 6.67 -0.75
CA ARG A 719 13.81 7.09 -2.12
C ARG A 719 13.05 8.33 -2.57
N GLU A 720 11.77 8.39 -2.25
CA GLU A 720 10.93 9.54 -2.56
C GLU A 720 11.30 10.74 -1.68
N ALA A 721 11.59 10.48 -0.40
CA ALA A 721 12.13 11.48 0.52
C ALA A 721 13.42 12.12 -0.05
N ALA A 722 14.38 11.33 -0.52
CA ALA A 722 15.61 11.83 -1.11
C ALA A 722 15.35 12.73 -2.35
N MET A 723 14.35 12.39 -3.18
CA MET A 723 13.99 13.24 -4.32
C MET A 723 13.34 14.55 -3.89
N ALA A 724 12.48 14.53 -2.88
CA ALA A 724 11.85 15.74 -2.34
C ALA A 724 12.88 16.64 -1.65
N THR A 725 13.78 16.05 -0.83
CA THR A 725 14.89 16.78 -0.17
C THR A 725 15.79 17.47 -1.19
N ARG A 726 16.12 16.81 -2.31
CA ARG A 726 16.91 17.43 -3.40
C ARG A 726 16.24 18.66 -3.96
N ARG A 727 14.91 18.62 -4.16
CA ARG A 727 14.16 19.77 -4.67
C ARG A 727 14.08 20.90 -3.65
N ALA A 728 13.91 20.57 -2.36
CA ALA A 728 13.95 21.54 -1.28
C ALA A 728 15.29 22.32 -1.26
N MET A 729 16.40 21.58 -1.27
CA MET A 729 17.74 22.14 -1.39
C MET A 729 17.88 23.08 -2.59
N GLN A 730 17.39 22.65 -3.77
CA GLN A 730 17.46 23.47 -4.98
C GLN A 730 16.63 24.75 -4.87
N ALA A 731 15.43 24.66 -4.27
CA ALA A 731 14.55 25.80 -4.05
C ALA A 731 15.19 26.83 -3.10
N PHE A 732 15.73 26.39 -1.97
CA PHE A 732 16.42 27.28 -1.01
C PHE A 732 17.70 27.91 -1.61
N LYS A 733 18.47 27.15 -2.38
CA LYS A 733 19.65 27.69 -3.12
C LYS A 733 19.25 28.78 -4.10
N ALA A 734 18.13 28.61 -4.80
CA ALA A 734 17.67 29.59 -5.81
C ALA A 734 17.30 30.94 -5.22
N VAL A 735 16.87 30.98 -3.94
CA VAL A 735 16.51 32.20 -3.22
C VAL A 735 17.57 32.68 -2.22
N GLY A 736 18.71 31.98 -2.13
CA GLY A 736 19.84 32.37 -1.29
C GLY A 736 19.66 32.07 0.21
N VAL A 737 18.73 31.17 0.58
CA VAL A 737 18.55 30.73 1.96
C VAL A 737 19.52 29.57 2.21
N TRP A 738 20.78 29.94 2.54
CA TRP A 738 21.92 29.01 2.56
C TRP A 738 21.86 28.03 3.71
N HIS A 739 21.37 28.42 4.88
CA HIS A 739 21.19 27.54 6.04
C HIS A 739 20.25 26.37 5.69
N ASP A 740 19.01 26.64 5.25
CA ASP A 740 18.05 25.59 4.91
C ASP A 740 18.52 24.72 3.74
N ALA A 741 19.28 25.31 2.81
CA ALA A 741 19.92 24.56 1.74
C ALA A 741 21.01 23.61 2.27
N ALA A 742 21.81 24.01 3.27
CA ALA A 742 22.82 23.18 3.93
C ALA A 742 22.14 22.02 4.68
N VAL A 743 21.14 22.31 5.50
CA VAL A 743 20.36 21.32 6.25
C VAL A 743 19.70 20.31 5.29
N SER A 744 19.10 20.78 4.19
CA SER A 744 18.52 19.87 3.19
C SER A 744 19.58 18.96 2.56
N CYS A 745 20.79 19.48 2.30
CA CYS A 745 21.88 18.70 1.74
C CYS A 745 22.42 17.65 2.73
N GLN A 746 22.52 18.00 4.02
CA GLN A 746 22.87 17.08 5.10
C GLN A 746 21.85 15.96 5.24
N ASN A 747 20.55 16.30 5.29
CA ASN A 747 19.45 15.31 5.33
C ASN A 747 19.47 14.38 4.11
N MET A 748 19.79 14.90 2.92
CA MET A 748 19.94 14.08 1.73
C MET A 748 21.15 13.12 1.84
N ALA A 749 22.28 13.56 2.40
CA ALA A 749 23.42 12.69 2.65
C ALA A 749 23.07 11.59 3.67
N GLU A 750 22.34 11.90 4.74
CA GLU A 750 21.85 10.92 5.72
C GLU A 750 20.93 9.87 5.09
N LEU A 751 20.01 10.30 4.22
CA LEU A 751 19.14 9.40 3.49
C LEU A 751 19.94 8.45 2.58
N TYR A 752 20.95 8.95 1.87
CA TYR A 752 21.80 8.11 1.03
C TYR A 752 22.72 7.18 1.84
N LEU A 753 23.19 7.59 3.03
CA LEU A 753 23.86 6.67 3.97
C LEU A 753 22.91 5.53 4.36
N SER A 754 21.67 5.83 4.73
CA SER A 754 20.66 4.82 5.10
C SER A 754 20.31 3.88 3.93
N LEU A 755 20.22 4.43 2.71
CA LEU A 755 20.00 3.66 1.46
C LEU A 755 21.23 2.85 1.02
N GLY A 756 22.38 2.96 1.71
CA GLY A 756 23.63 2.28 1.34
C GLY A 756 24.26 2.79 0.05
N ALA A 757 23.87 3.99 -0.40
CA ALA A 757 24.44 4.62 -1.59
C ALA A 757 25.72 5.42 -1.27
N LEU A 758 26.67 4.80 -0.53
CA LEU A 758 27.87 5.45 0.00
C LEU A 758 28.69 6.21 -1.06
N PRO A 759 28.92 5.66 -2.27
CA PRO A 759 29.68 6.37 -3.30
C PRO A 759 29.10 7.73 -3.71
N THR A 760 27.81 7.94 -3.50
CA THR A 760 27.12 9.20 -3.86
C THR A 760 27.12 10.24 -2.73
N CYS A 761 27.46 9.84 -1.49
CA CYS A 761 27.43 10.73 -0.34
C CYS A 761 28.57 11.76 -0.34
N GLY A 762 29.76 11.42 -0.82
CA GLY A 762 30.92 12.30 -0.78
C GLY A 762 30.70 13.69 -1.41
N PRO A 763 30.23 13.77 -2.66
CA PRO A 763 29.89 15.04 -3.29
C PRO A 763 28.82 15.86 -2.55
N LEU A 764 27.80 15.17 -1.96
CA LEU A 764 26.76 15.84 -1.20
C LEU A 764 27.28 16.44 0.11
N ILE A 765 28.12 15.71 0.82
CA ILE A 765 28.74 16.18 2.05
C ILE A 765 29.66 17.39 1.78
N ALA A 766 30.44 17.37 0.69
CA ALA A 766 31.22 18.51 0.27
C ALA A 766 30.32 19.73 -0.08
N GLU A 767 29.20 19.52 -0.75
CA GLU A 767 28.25 20.60 -1.04
C GLU A 767 27.58 21.14 0.23
N ALA A 768 27.22 20.28 1.20
CA ALA A 768 26.67 20.68 2.49
C ALA A 768 27.66 21.56 3.25
N TYR A 769 28.95 21.18 3.26
CA TYR A 769 30.03 21.95 3.86
C TYR A 769 30.18 23.34 3.24
N ASP A 770 30.16 23.43 1.90
CA ASP A 770 30.25 24.71 1.18
C ASP A 770 29.02 25.61 1.46
N LEU A 771 27.84 25.03 1.57
CA LEU A 771 26.61 25.76 1.87
C LEU A 771 26.57 26.26 3.30
N ALA A 772 27.02 25.45 4.27
CA ALA A 772 27.18 25.83 5.68
C ALA A 772 28.13 27.03 5.85
N HIS A 773 29.26 27.01 5.16
CA HIS A 773 30.19 28.14 5.16
C HIS A 773 29.59 29.41 4.53
N ARG A 774 28.77 29.27 3.49
CA ARG A 774 28.06 30.44 2.91
C ARG A 774 27.01 31.00 3.84
N ALA A 775 26.36 30.12 4.64
CA ALA A 775 25.41 30.52 5.68
C ALA A 775 26.12 31.22 6.85
N GLY A 776 27.42 30.94 7.07
CA GLY A 776 28.14 31.37 8.24
C GLY A 776 27.73 30.64 9.52
N ASP A 777 27.23 29.41 9.36
CA ASP A 777 26.69 28.59 10.44
C ASP A 777 27.68 27.49 10.80
N GLU A 778 28.36 27.63 11.94
CA GLU A 778 29.38 26.69 12.41
C GLU A 778 28.77 25.35 12.88
N GLU A 779 27.49 25.33 13.28
CA GLU A 779 26.81 24.10 13.66
C GLU A 779 26.52 23.24 12.43
N ASP A 780 26.12 23.84 11.32
CA ASP A 780 25.99 23.15 10.03
C ASP A 780 27.35 22.63 9.51
N VAL A 781 28.44 23.38 9.73
CA VAL A 781 29.79 22.93 9.37
C VAL A 781 30.19 21.72 10.22
N LEU A 782 29.89 21.70 11.51
CA LEU A 782 30.13 20.58 12.42
C LEU A 782 29.35 19.32 11.93
N VAL A 783 28.10 19.46 11.55
CA VAL A 783 27.31 18.34 11.04
C VAL A 783 27.90 17.78 9.74
N ALA A 784 28.31 18.66 8.81
CA ALA A 784 28.96 18.24 7.56
C ALA A 784 30.28 17.49 7.79
N GLU A 785 31.10 17.95 8.74
CA GLU A 785 32.34 17.26 9.14
C GLU A 785 32.07 15.90 9.78
N THR A 786 31.02 15.82 10.61
CA THR A 786 30.60 14.56 11.21
C THR A 786 30.12 13.55 10.14
N LEU A 787 29.36 13.99 9.15
CA LEU A 787 28.94 13.16 8.02
C LEU A 787 30.13 12.70 7.19
N ARG A 788 31.17 13.56 6.99
CA ARG A 788 32.38 13.18 6.30
C ARG A 788 33.13 12.08 7.07
N GLY A 789 33.23 12.24 8.39
CA GLY A 789 33.81 11.24 9.28
C GLY A 789 33.04 9.90 9.23
N ALA A 790 31.73 9.95 9.27
CA ALA A 790 30.86 8.77 9.19
C ALA A 790 30.99 8.04 7.85
N LEU A 791 31.00 8.75 6.72
CA LEU A 791 31.22 8.15 5.39
C LEU A 791 32.59 7.47 5.31
N ALA A 792 33.66 8.19 5.67
CA ALA A 792 35.01 7.62 5.65
C ALA A 792 35.13 6.37 6.53
N TYR A 793 34.49 6.37 7.69
CA TYR A 793 34.42 5.21 8.58
C TYR A 793 33.69 4.01 7.93
N LEU A 794 32.54 4.23 7.34
CA LEU A 794 31.77 3.17 6.68
C LEU A 794 32.51 2.54 5.48
N GLU A 795 33.32 3.32 4.79
CA GLU A 795 34.19 2.88 3.69
C GLU A 795 35.53 2.26 4.17
N GLY A 796 35.81 2.26 5.49
CA GLY A 796 37.04 1.71 6.07
C GLY A 796 38.25 2.64 6.05
N ARG A 797 38.06 3.93 5.72
CA ARG A 797 39.11 4.97 5.71
C ARG A 797 39.27 5.59 7.11
N THR A 798 39.75 4.79 8.07
CA THR A 798 39.73 5.09 9.50
C THR A 798 40.55 6.32 9.92
N GLU A 799 41.68 6.62 9.26
CA GLU A 799 42.51 7.81 9.55
C GLU A 799 41.81 9.10 9.11
N GLU A 800 41.17 9.07 7.93
CA GLU A 800 40.41 10.20 7.44
C GLU A 800 39.16 10.45 8.30
N ALA A 801 38.48 9.39 8.74
CA ALA A 801 37.40 9.48 9.70
C ALA A 801 37.83 10.15 11.01
N GLY A 802 38.99 9.74 11.55
CA GLY A 802 39.55 10.35 12.75
C GLY A 802 39.86 11.83 12.60
N THR A 803 40.36 12.26 11.45
CA THR A 803 40.62 13.67 11.15
C THR A 803 39.36 14.50 11.12
N ALA A 804 38.33 14.01 10.46
CA ALA A 804 37.03 14.68 10.34
C ALA A 804 36.31 14.80 11.69
N PHE A 805 36.28 13.72 12.50
CA PHE A 805 35.70 13.78 13.85
C PHE A 805 36.51 14.70 14.79
N ALA A 806 37.83 14.77 14.65
CA ALA A 806 38.65 15.69 15.43
C ALA A 806 38.34 17.16 15.10
N GLU A 807 38.11 17.48 13.84
CA GLU A 807 37.69 18.81 13.40
C GLU A 807 36.28 19.14 13.89
N ALA A 808 35.32 18.24 13.77
CA ALA A 808 33.98 18.42 14.33
C ALA A 808 34.01 18.69 15.84
N LEU A 809 34.84 17.94 16.59
CA LEU A 809 35.07 18.19 18.04
C LEU A 809 35.69 19.55 18.34
N ARG A 810 36.59 20.03 17.48
CA ARG A 810 37.18 21.37 17.64
C ARG A 810 36.10 22.43 17.51
N ILE A 811 35.28 22.33 16.45
CA ILE A 811 34.15 23.25 16.21
C ILE A 811 33.15 23.20 17.38
N ALA A 812 32.80 22.01 17.86
CA ALA A 812 31.88 21.86 19.00
C ALA A 812 32.40 22.61 20.25
N ARG A 813 33.69 22.51 20.54
CA ARG A 813 34.32 23.18 21.71
C ARG A 813 34.37 24.70 21.58
N GLU A 814 34.49 25.20 20.37
CA GLU A 814 34.71 26.64 20.13
C GLU A 814 33.41 27.38 19.89
N HIS A 815 32.38 26.73 19.30
CA HIS A 815 31.20 27.39 18.73
C HIS A 815 29.85 26.87 19.25
N THR A 816 29.80 25.75 19.99
CA THR A 816 28.51 25.24 20.49
C THR A 816 28.38 25.33 22.02
N PRO A 817 27.19 25.46 22.57
CA PRO A 817 26.91 25.48 24.00
C PRO A 817 27.36 24.19 24.72
N ILE A 818 27.38 23.08 24.01
CA ILE A 818 27.81 21.77 24.51
C ILE A 818 29.13 21.41 23.83
N PRO A 819 30.28 21.40 24.55
CA PRO A 819 31.58 21.17 23.94
C PRO A 819 31.85 19.69 23.63
N ALA A 820 30.86 19.00 23.05
CA ALA A 820 30.89 17.59 22.69
C ALA A 820 30.01 17.36 21.46
N LEU A 821 30.26 16.26 20.75
CA LEU A 821 29.33 15.80 19.71
C LEU A 821 28.11 15.11 20.36
N TYR A 822 26.94 15.54 19.99
CA TYR A 822 25.67 15.03 20.51
C TYR A 822 24.69 14.66 19.40
N SER A 823 23.52 14.14 19.73
CA SER A 823 22.54 13.63 18.78
C SER A 823 23.14 12.54 17.85
N SER A 824 22.79 12.50 16.59
CA SER A 824 23.33 11.56 15.59
C SER A 824 24.84 11.69 15.42
N SER A 825 25.40 12.90 15.56
CA SER A 825 26.85 13.16 15.51
C SER A 825 27.61 12.43 16.60
N GLY A 826 27.12 12.49 17.85
CA GLY A 826 27.69 11.78 18.98
C GLY A 826 27.62 10.26 18.85
N ILE A 827 26.49 9.73 18.34
CA ILE A 827 26.31 8.29 18.12
C ILE A 827 27.32 7.76 17.09
N ARG A 828 27.49 8.45 15.97
CA ARG A 828 28.45 8.07 14.90
C ARG A 828 29.89 8.10 15.38
N TYR A 829 30.24 9.13 16.16
CA TYR A 829 31.58 9.24 16.73
C TYR A 829 31.86 8.14 17.76
N ALA A 830 30.90 7.82 18.61
CA ALA A 830 31.05 6.74 19.59
C ALA A 830 31.18 5.35 18.91
N ASP A 831 30.45 5.08 17.83
CA ASP A 831 30.60 3.84 17.05
C ASP A 831 32.01 3.75 16.40
N TYR A 832 32.54 4.86 15.85
CA TYR A 832 33.92 4.94 15.37
C TYR A 832 34.90 4.60 16.47
N LEU A 833 34.77 5.19 17.66
CA LEU A 833 35.67 4.92 18.81
C LEU A 833 35.58 3.45 19.26
N ARG A 834 34.38 2.89 19.31
CA ARG A 834 34.16 1.49 19.67
C ARG A 834 34.89 0.54 18.73
N ARG A 835 34.83 0.76 17.44
CA ARG A 835 35.55 -0.06 16.43
C ARG A 835 37.07 0.07 16.52
N LEU A 836 37.56 1.19 17.01
CA LEU A 836 39.02 1.36 17.33
C LEU A 836 39.44 0.71 18.65
N GLY A 837 38.54 0.06 19.39
CA GLY A 837 38.79 -0.51 20.70
C GLY A 837 38.88 0.54 21.82
N ARG A 838 38.52 1.82 21.56
CA ARG A 838 38.51 2.91 22.55
C ARG A 838 37.19 2.88 23.35
N THR A 839 36.90 1.75 23.97
CA THR A 839 35.61 1.43 24.58
C THR A 839 35.20 2.37 25.70
N ASP A 840 36.17 2.80 26.56
CA ASP A 840 35.87 3.74 27.67
C ASP A 840 35.50 5.13 27.16
N GLU A 841 36.11 5.55 26.07
CA GLU A 841 35.79 6.84 25.45
C GLU A 841 34.45 6.79 24.74
N ALA A 842 34.17 5.72 23.99
CA ALA A 842 32.86 5.48 23.36
C ALA A 842 31.74 5.49 24.39
N ARG A 843 31.96 4.82 25.55
CA ARG A 843 30.97 4.79 26.65
C ARG A 843 30.68 6.20 27.16
N ARG A 844 31.72 7.00 27.45
CA ARG A 844 31.52 8.38 27.92
C ARG A 844 30.77 9.24 26.92
N VAL A 845 31.08 9.11 25.63
CA VAL A 845 30.33 9.84 24.58
C VAL A 845 28.86 9.46 24.58
N HIS A 846 28.54 8.16 24.64
CA HIS A 846 27.13 7.74 24.70
C HIS A 846 26.42 8.21 25.98
N GLU A 847 27.07 8.16 27.15
CA GLU A 847 26.47 8.59 28.42
C GLU A 847 26.17 10.09 28.42
N VAL A 848 27.10 10.94 27.99
CA VAL A 848 26.89 12.39 27.85
C VAL A 848 25.80 12.68 26.82
N ASN A 849 25.85 12.02 25.68
CA ASN A 849 24.86 12.21 24.62
C ASN A 849 23.46 11.76 25.04
N LEU A 850 23.37 10.67 25.83
CA LEU A 850 22.11 10.19 26.39
C LEU A 850 21.44 11.21 27.32
N GLU A 851 22.22 11.89 28.16
CA GLU A 851 21.73 12.97 29.03
C GLU A 851 21.19 14.14 28.21
N VAL A 852 21.91 14.55 27.16
CA VAL A 852 21.49 15.63 26.25
C VAL A 852 20.22 15.26 25.52
N CYS A 853 20.14 14.06 24.94
CA CYS A 853 18.97 13.60 24.20
C CYS A 853 17.72 13.52 25.09
N ARG A 854 17.87 13.06 26.34
CA ARG A 854 16.77 13.03 27.32
C ARG A 854 16.28 14.42 27.71
N ALA A 855 17.21 15.35 27.97
CA ALA A 855 16.87 16.72 28.30
C ALA A 855 16.17 17.47 27.15
N ALA A 856 16.56 17.16 25.91
CA ALA A 856 15.98 17.74 24.71
C ALA A 856 14.73 17.00 24.19
N GLY A 857 14.38 15.83 24.77
CA GLY A 857 13.25 15.01 24.29
C GLY A 857 13.51 14.27 22.96
N TRP A 858 14.75 14.13 22.52
CA TRP A 858 15.14 13.48 21.26
C TRP A 858 15.14 11.96 21.40
N ARG A 859 13.93 11.39 21.42
CA ARG A 859 13.72 9.96 21.71
C ARG A 859 14.43 9.01 20.74
N GLY A 860 14.50 9.36 19.44
CA GLY A 860 15.19 8.53 18.44
C GLY A 860 16.69 8.42 18.72
N ASP A 861 17.31 9.51 19.06
CA ASP A 861 18.74 9.54 19.35
C ASP A 861 19.05 8.97 20.75
N GLU A 862 18.12 9.09 21.70
CA GLU A 862 18.17 8.35 22.96
C GLU A 862 18.28 6.84 22.69
N VAL A 863 17.45 6.28 21.80
CA VAL A 863 17.53 4.86 21.41
C VAL A 863 18.88 4.51 20.79
N GLY A 864 19.40 5.37 19.92
CA GLY A 864 20.74 5.18 19.34
C GLY A 864 21.85 5.11 20.39
N CYS A 865 21.80 5.97 21.41
CA CYS A 865 22.75 5.93 22.53
C CYS A 865 22.60 4.63 23.36
N LEU A 866 21.37 4.21 23.66
CA LEU A 866 21.09 2.98 24.41
C LEU A 866 21.56 1.73 23.65
N THR A 867 21.34 1.69 22.35
CA THR A 867 21.83 0.59 21.49
C THR A 867 23.35 0.54 21.51
N GLY A 868 24.03 1.68 21.41
CA GLY A 868 25.49 1.74 21.49
C GLY A 868 26.03 1.32 22.86
N LEU A 869 25.39 1.68 23.97
CA LEU A 869 25.73 1.19 25.31
C LEU A 869 25.53 -0.32 25.42
N GLY A 870 24.49 -0.86 24.80
CA GLY A 870 24.23 -2.30 24.67
C GLY A 870 25.33 -3.01 23.92
N ASP A 871 25.81 -2.47 22.79
CA ASP A 871 26.93 -3.01 22.02
C ASP A 871 28.23 -3.03 22.81
N LEU A 872 28.54 -1.96 23.57
CA LEU A 872 29.70 -1.90 24.45
C LEU A 872 29.64 -2.90 25.62
N ALA A 873 28.46 -3.11 26.20
CA ALA A 873 28.25 -4.12 27.24
C ALA A 873 28.39 -5.54 26.65
N LEU A 874 27.84 -5.78 25.46
CA LEU A 874 27.99 -7.02 24.72
C LEU A 874 29.47 -7.39 24.48
N GLU A 875 30.24 -6.45 23.98
CA GLU A 875 31.67 -6.64 23.69
C GLU A 875 32.50 -6.89 24.96
N SER A 876 32.15 -6.24 26.07
CA SER A 876 32.81 -6.47 27.37
C SER A 876 32.39 -7.78 28.05
N GLY A 877 31.43 -8.51 27.51
CA GLY A 877 30.89 -9.76 28.08
C GLY A 877 29.86 -9.56 29.20
N ASP A 878 29.40 -8.35 29.43
CA ASP A 878 28.33 -8.01 30.38
C ASP A 878 26.97 -8.34 29.79
N SER A 879 26.50 -9.57 30.01
CA SER A 879 25.22 -10.10 29.51
C SER A 879 24.01 -9.32 30.04
N ASP A 880 24.01 -9.02 31.34
CA ASP A 880 22.88 -8.38 31.99
C ASP A 880 22.78 -6.90 31.61
N GLY A 881 23.92 -6.22 31.52
CA GLY A 881 23.98 -4.85 31.05
C GLY A 881 23.56 -4.73 29.58
N ALA A 882 24.07 -5.60 28.70
CA ALA A 882 23.68 -5.59 27.28
C ALA A 882 22.17 -5.79 27.10
N ARG A 883 21.62 -6.80 27.80
CA ARG A 883 20.18 -7.06 27.76
C ARG A 883 19.37 -5.86 28.26
N HIS A 884 19.75 -5.28 29.39
CA HIS A 884 19.06 -4.12 29.95
C HIS A 884 18.98 -2.95 28.96
N TRP A 885 20.10 -2.62 28.31
CA TRP A 885 20.16 -1.51 27.37
C TRP A 885 19.34 -1.78 26.10
N TYR A 886 19.41 -2.98 25.54
CA TYR A 886 18.63 -3.34 24.37
C TYR A 886 17.12 -3.44 24.65
N ASP A 887 16.72 -3.98 25.81
CA ASP A 887 15.30 -4.02 26.24
C ASP A 887 14.74 -2.60 26.41
N LEU A 888 15.55 -1.68 26.94
CA LEU A 888 15.15 -0.28 27.08
C LEU A 888 15.09 0.42 25.70
N ALA A 889 16.08 0.18 24.85
CA ALA A 889 16.11 0.70 23.48
C ALA A 889 14.88 0.22 22.66
N GLU A 890 14.56 -1.06 22.70
CA GLU A 890 13.40 -1.63 22.03
C GLU A 890 12.08 -1.06 22.57
N ARG A 891 11.93 -0.95 23.87
CA ARG A 891 10.73 -0.40 24.50
C ARG A 891 10.48 1.05 24.09
N ILE A 892 11.53 1.89 24.04
CA ILE A 892 11.41 3.28 23.61
C ILE A 892 11.16 3.36 22.11
N SER A 893 11.88 2.56 21.31
CA SER A 893 11.75 2.57 19.85
C SER A 893 10.38 2.11 19.36
N ARG A 894 9.71 1.20 20.08
CA ARG A 894 8.30 0.84 19.80
C ARG A 894 7.32 1.97 20.14
N GLY A 895 7.77 2.99 20.88
CA GLY A 895 7.01 4.18 21.24
C GLY A 895 7.35 5.41 20.39
N ILE A 896 8.04 5.28 19.25
CA ILE A 896 8.38 6.38 18.34
C ILE A 896 8.32 5.96 16.88
N THR A 897 8.09 6.92 15.98
CA THR A 897 7.88 6.69 14.54
C THR A 897 9.15 6.27 13.77
N ARG A 898 10.33 6.42 14.35
CA ARG A 898 11.62 6.16 13.68
C ARG A 898 11.91 4.67 13.51
N ARG A 899 11.63 4.14 12.32
CA ARG A 899 11.82 2.71 11.96
C ARG A 899 13.29 2.28 12.01
N ASP A 900 14.21 3.16 11.66
CA ASP A 900 15.67 2.92 11.69
C ASP A 900 16.15 2.53 13.09
N VAL A 901 15.69 3.23 14.12
CA VAL A 901 16.11 2.94 15.50
C VAL A 901 15.46 1.67 16.06
N LEU A 902 14.23 1.33 15.64
CA LEU A 902 13.61 0.05 15.99
C LEU A 902 14.37 -1.13 15.35
N ILE A 903 14.74 -1.01 14.08
CA ILE A 903 15.59 -2.00 13.41
C ILE A 903 16.90 -2.17 14.19
N GLY A 904 17.56 -1.08 14.56
CA GLY A 904 18.79 -1.10 15.36
C GLY A 904 18.64 -1.84 16.70
N ALA A 905 17.56 -1.58 17.44
CA ALA A 905 17.24 -2.24 18.70
C ALA A 905 16.99 -3.75 18.53
N LEU A 906 16.22 -4.15 17.50
CA LEU A 906 15.97 -5.57 17.19
C LEU A 906 17.26 -6.32 16.78
N LEU A 907 18.12 -5.68 15.99
CA LEU A 907 19.45 -6.23 15.65
C LEU A 907 20.34 -6.35 16.91
N GLY A 908 20.24 -5.42 17.85
CA GLY A 908 20.91 -5.49 19.15
C GLY A 908 20.45 -6.70 19.97
N GLN A 909 19.14 -6.91 20.09
CA GLN A 909 18.56 -8.10 20.73
C GLN A 909 19.06 -9.40 20.08
N ALA A 910 19.11 -9.44 18.75
CA ALA A 910 19.61 -10.60 18.04
C ALA A 910 21.11 -10.86 18.32
N ARG A 911 21.96 -9.81 18.35
CA ARG A 911 23.37 -9.92 18.74
C ARG A 911 23.52 -10.47 20.16
N TRP A 912 22.72 -9.99 21.12
CA TRP A 912 22.71 -10.51 22.50
C TRP A 912 22.34 -11.99 22.55
N ARG A 913 21.29 -12.41 21.87
CA ARG A 913 20.90 -13.83 21.78
C ARG A 913 21.96 -14.69 21.13
N LEU A 914 22.58 -14.21 20.05
CA LEU A 914 23.72 -14.89 19.44
C LEU A 914 24.91 -15.04 20.40
N ARG A 915 25.19 -14.08 21.25
CA ARG A 915 26.34 -14.14 22.15
C ARG A 915 26.10 -15.02 23.38
N PHE A 916 24.93 -14.92 23.99
CA PHE A 916 24.62 -15.50 25.32
C PHE A 916 23.47 -16.50 25.30
N GLY A 917 22.64 -16.53 24.26
CA GLY A 917 21.52 -17.43 24.13
C GLY A 917 21.90 -18.84 23.69
N PRO A 918 20.92 -19.76 23.68
CA PRO A 918 21.14 -21.12 23.19
C PRO A 918 21.47 -21.13 21.68
N PRO A 919 22.24 -22.12 21.20
CA PRO A 919 22.54 -22.23 19.77
C PRO A 919 21.35 -22.83 19.00
N ASP A 920 20.24 -22.10 18.97
CA ASP A 920 19.01 -22.46 18.28
C ASP A 920 18.53 -21.35 17.36
N LYS A 921 17.37 -21.56 16.73
CA LYS A 921 16.75 -20.62 15.79
C LYS A 921 15.82 -19.61 16.47
N SER A 922 15.77 -19.52 17.78
CA SER A 922 14.80 -18.67 18.51
C SER A 922 14.98 -17.18 18.21
N GLY A 923 16.20 -16.75 17.85
CA GLY A 923 16.49 -15.36 17.46
C GLY A 923 16.05 -14.95 16.04
N LEU A 924 15.65 -15.91 15.19
CA LEU A 924 15.29 -15.62 13.80
C LEU A 924 14.02 -14.77 13.67
N HIS A 925 13.15 -14.77 14.68
CA HIS A 925 11.93 -13.97 14.64
C HIS A 925 12.24 -12.47 14.59
N ASP A 926 12.97 -11.94 15.57
CA ASP A 926 13.33 -10.53 15.62
C ASP A 926 14.17 -10.12 14.41
N LEU A 927 15.07 -11.01 13.96
CA LEU A 927 15.86 -10.79 12.75
C LEU A 927 15.01 -10.71 11.49
N ARG A 928 13.96 -11.54 11.36
CA ARG A 928 13.03 -11.47 10.22
C ARG A 928 12.21 -10.19 10.26
N GLN A 929 11.76 -9.77 11.45
CA GLN A 929 11.06 -8.50 11.61
C GLN A 929 11.97 -7.33 11.19
N ALA A 930 13.19 -7.27 11.73
CA ALA A 930 14.18 -6.26 11.36
C ALA A 930 14.50 -6.26 9.86
N LEU A 931 14.69 -7.45 9.28
CA LEU A 931 14.96 -7.62 7.84
C LEU A 931 13.78 -7.14 6.99
N THR A 932 12.55 -7.54 7.32
CA THR A 932 11.35 -7.08 6.61
C THR A 932 11.24 -5.55 6.64
N MET A 933 11.45 -4.93 7.82
CA MET A 933 11.41 -3.48 7.95
C MET A 933 12.55 -2.79 7.16
N ALA A 934 13.75 -3.37 7.18
CA ALA A 934 14.89 -2.84 6.45
C ALA A 934 14.68 -2.89 4.93
N VAL A 935 14.19 -4.03 4.42
CA VAL A 935 13.88 -4.23 3.00
C VAL A 935 12.77 -3.28 2.54
N THR A 936 11.64 -3.23 3.27
CA THR A 936 10.49 -2.40 2.87
C THR A 936 10.77 -0.90 2.96
N GLY A 937 11.58 -0.48 3.96
CA GLY A 937 11.99 0.91 4.13
C GLY A 937 13.19 1.32 3.28
N GLY A 938 13.92 0.36 2.70
CA GLY A 938 15.15 0.62 1.93
C GLY A 938 16.39 0.91 2.80
N TYR A 939 16.40 0.50 4.06
CA TYR A 939 17.54 0.67 4.98
C TYR A 939 18.64 -0.35 4.67
N ARG A 940 19.37 -0.11 3.58
CA ARG A 940 20.31 -1.07 2.98
C ARG A 940 21.42 -1.54 3.92
N LEU A 941 22.00 -0.66 4.72
CA LEU A 941 23.05 -1.06 5.67
C LEU A 941 22.50 -1.97 6.78
N ALA A 942 21.31 -1.67 7.29
CA ALA A 942 20.64 -2.51 8.28
C ALA A 942 20.19 -3.86 7.69
N GLU A 943 19.80 -3.89 6.42
CA GLU A 943 19.49 -5.13 5.67
C GLU A 943 20.72 -6.04 5.57
N ILE A 944 21.91 -5.46 5.27
CA ILE A 944 23.18 -6.19 5.26
C ILE A 944 23.49 -6.79 6.65
N GLU A 945 23.40 -5.97 7.70
CA GLU A 945 23.63 -6.42 9.07
C GLU A 945 22.65 -7.53 9.49
N ALA A 946 21.38 -7.41 9.12
CA ALA A 946 20.38 -8.44 9.38
C ALA A 946 20.71 -9.77 8.69
N HIS A 947 21.12 -9.74 7.43
CA HIS A 947 21.55 -10.95 6.70
C HIS A 947 22.79 -11.60 7.31
N LEU A 948 23.76 -10.82 7.79
CA LEU A 948 24.94 -11.33 8.49
C LEU A 948 24.55 -12.06 9.79
N LEU A 949 23.63 -11.47 10.58
CA LEU A 949 23.17 -12.09 11.82
C LEU A 949 22.29 -13.33 11.55
N VAL A 950 21.52 -13.34 10.47
CA VAL A 950 20.78 -14.53 10.01
C VAL A 950 21.76 -15.63 9.64
N ALA A 951 22.81 -15.32 8.86
CA ALA A 951 23.86 -16.28 8.49
C ALA A 951 24.54 -16.86 9.74
N GLU A 952 24.94 -15.99 10.69
CA GLU A 952 25.58 -16.43 11.94
C GLU A 952 24.65 -17.32 12.78
N THR A 953 23.34 -17.02 12.82
CA THR A 953 22.36 -17.84 13.53
C THR A 953 22.29 -19.25 12.93
N TYR A 954 22.26 -19.37 11.61
CA TYR A 954 22.25 -20.67 10.92
C TYR A 954 23.60 -21.42 11.09
N VAL A 955 24.74 -20.72 11.05
CA VAL A 955 26.05 -21.32 11.35
C VAL A 955 26.05 -21.97 12.73
N ARG A 956 25.53 -21.28 13.76
CA ARG A 956 25.46 -21.81 15.13
C ARG A 956 24.46 -22.97 15.28
N ALA A 957 23.39 -22.96 14.52
CA ALA A 957 22.40 -24.04 14.49
C ALA A 957 22.86 -25.27 13.69
N GLY A 958 23.97 -25.18 12.96
CA GLY A 958 24.52 -26.26 12.12
C GLY A 958 23.87 -26.38 10.73
N ASP A 959 23.07 -25.39 10.31
CA ASP A 959 22.38 -25.37 9.01
C ASP A 959 23.20 -24.60 7.98
N GLN A 960 24.02 -25.32 7.24
CA GLN A 960 24.98 -24.68 6.33
C GLN A 960 24.34 -24.01 5.09
N GLU A 961 23.38 -24.66 4.46
CA GLU A 961 22.79 -24.15 3.20
C GLU A 961 22.10 -22.78 3.39
N PRO A 962 21.19 -22.58 4.38
CA PRO A 962 20.62 -21.26 4.64
C PRO A 962 21.66 -20.23 5.13
N ALA A 963 22.73 -20.70 5.81
CA ALA A 963 23.81 -19.80 6.23
C ALA A 963 24.57 -19.24 5.03
N TRP A 964 24.93 -20.09 4.05
CA TRP A 964 25.55 -19.66 2.80
C TRP A 964 24.66 -18.71 1.99
N GLU A 965 23.38 -18.98 1.93
CA GLU A 965 22.43 -18.12 1.23
C GLU A 965 22.42 -16.70 1.79
N ALA A 966 22.19 -16.57 3.11
CA ALA A 966 22.17 -15.28 3.77
C ALA A 966 23.54 -14.56 3.70
N LEU A 967 24.63 -15.31 3.81
CA LEU A 967 25.99 -14.77 3.72
C LEU A 967 26.30 -14.22 2.33
N ASN A 968 26.01 -14.97 1.27
CA ASN A 968 26.21 -14.53 -0.11
C ASN A 968 25.39 -13.26 -0.41
N GLN A 969 24.17 -13.17 0.12
CA GLN A 969 23.35 -11.97 -0.03
C GLN A 969 24.01 -10.77 0.65
N ALA A 970 24.45 -10.92 1.91
CA ALA A 970 25.12 -9.86 2.66
C ALA A 970 26.43 -9.40 2.00
N GLU A 971 27.25 -10.33 1.50
CA GLU A 971 28.51 -10.02 0.82
C GLU A 971 28.31 -9.23 -0.46
N HIS A 972 27.38 -9.70 -1.32
CA HIS A 972 27.03 -9.03 -2.56
C HIS A 972 26.57 -7.60 -2.30
N MET A 973 25.62 -7.42 -1.38
CA MET A 973 25.09 -6.10 -1.01
C MET A 973 26.15 -5.20 -0.41
N SER A 974 27.07 -5.75 0.39
CA SER A 974 28.20 -4.96 0.98
C SER A 974 29.16 -4.45 -0.09
N ILE A 975 29.40 -5.23 -1.14
CA ILE A 975 30.23 -4.84 -2.29
C ILE A 975 29.54 -3.71 -3.07
N GLU A 976 28.25 -3.88 -3.40
CA GLU A 976 27.47 -2.86 -4.11
C GLU A 976 27.42 -1.52 -3.36
N ALA A 977 27.18 -1.58 -2.05
CA ALA A 977 27.10 -0.40 -1.20
C ALA A 977 28.48 0.26 -0.93
N GLY A 978 29.60 -0.44 -1.15
CA GLY A 978 30.91 0.00 -0.70
C GLY A 978 31.10 -0.11 0.82
N TYR A 979 30.31 -0.93 1.50
CA TYR A 979 30.29 -1.04 2.96
C TYR A 979 31.42 -1.96 3.47
N HIS A 980 32.47 -1.35 4.00
CA HIS A 980 33.69 -2.05 4.45
C HIS A 980 33.42 -3.09 5.54
N TRP A 981 32.68 -2.71 6.59
CA TRP A 981 32.46 -3.58 7.76
C TRP A 981 31.58 -4.77 7.44
N GLY A 982 30.58 -4.61 6.58
CA GLY A 982 29.77 -5.72 6.08
C GLY A 982 30.62 -6.75 5.34
N ARG A 983 31.53 -6.29 4.46
CA ARG A 983 32.48 -7.18 3.75
C ARG A 983 33.39 -7.92 4.70
N GLN A 984 33.95 -7.23 5.70
CA GLN A 984 34.85 -7.84 6.69
C GLN A 984 34.11 -8.91 7.51
N SER A 985 32.90 -8.64 7.96
CA SER A 985 32.08 -9.59 8.72
C SER A 985 31.71 -10.80 7.86
N ALA A 986 31.35 -10.60 6.59
CA ALA A 986 31.05 -11.67 5.65
C ALA A 986 32.26 -12.59 5.46
N GLN A 987 33.46 -12.05 5.24
CA GLN A 987 34.70 -12.83 5.11
C GLN A 987 35.03 -13.63 6.36
N ALA A 988 34.78 -13.08 7.56
CA ALA A 988 34.98 -13.80 8.81
C ALA A 988 34.03 -15.02 8.93
N LEU A 989 32.74 -14.85 8.57
CA LEU A 989 31.77 -15.95 8.56
C LEU A 989 32.08 -17.01 7.49
N THR A 990 32.50 -16.62 6.29
CA THR A 990 32.99 -17.52 5.25
C THR A 990 34.09 -18.43 5.79
N THR A 991 35.08 -17.84 6.48
CA THR A 991 36.20 -18.60 7.07
C THR A 991 35.73 -19.60 8.13
N LEU A 992 34.66 -19.28 8.86
CA LEU A 992 34.07 -20.20 9.86
C LEU A 992 33.32 -21.38 9.20
N LEU A 993 32.57 -21.09 8.14
CA LEU A 993 31.84 -22.12 7.37
C LEU A 993 32.79 -23.08 6.67
N ASP A 994 33.87 -22.60 6.07
CA ASP A 994 34.89 -23.43 5.38
C ASP A 994 35.62 -24.35 6.35
N ARG A 995 35.70 -24.02 7.64
CA ARG A 995 36.36 -24.83 8.67
C ARG A 995 35.50 -25.95 9.25
N ASN A 996 34.18 -25.84 9.08
CA ASN A 996 33.19 -26.83 9.54
C ASN A 996 32.40 -27.32 8.34
N PRO A 997 32.97 -28.15 7.44
CA PRO A 997 32.29 -28.64 6.24
C PRO A 997 31.12 -29.61 6.54
#